data_6b3410bbb234d1f03a2e8678290fe365
#
_entry.id   6b3410bbb234d1f03a2e8678290fe365
#
_cell.length_a   1.000
_cell.length_b   1.000
_cell.length_c   1.000
_cell.angle_alpha   90.00
_cell.angle_beta   90.00
_cell.angle_gamma   90.00
#
_symmetry.space_group_name_H-M   'P 1'
#
loop_
_entity.id
_entity.type
_entity.pdbx_description
1 polymer ?
#
loop_
_entity_poly.entity_id
_entity_poly.type
_entity_poly.pdbx_seq_one_letter_code
_entity_poly.pdbx_strand_id
1 'polypeptide(L)'
;MASPGTRPGASPGTERGSARESSGLQSSGSAGLFAVEAVELVGPAASAALDGVECPDALREALAGLLLVVEAERAWDMRAAGVDAAVVLGAAGAGAAEALDAAEAAGVLRLTGGRVRVLDPGPAHTVYATVPPARGRAAHRLLAAAHTGGPQALPVLFHRASAATAPAPRLGDALAAAAALPGGGPTHAERSAAWARSAELAVDEGLRAVRLIHAADQARLAGLPHRARELLAQAGCEGPHDAVRGSAQLVSGQLALQDGPVADAREALLLAAESLASTDPHRALAARLAAVEASWAMGDAAACREALDLTPARPEPDRRLAAYRAGMSAVMHGRLDTGRQPLREVVAGAGAAGILDSPEVLLRAGGAALVVGDLPAACRANSRALAVARARGPNILIAQALERLAYGELRAGRHARARAHAEDGLRTALGAGQDNLAAHHHAILALVASVEGSSEAVAEHAAAAERVAAPHGLAQAATLAQWARARADLAGGRLAEAAARLGPLVGAGPRRGHFAVRMLAVPCFVEAATGTGQAEAARSATAEFAHWAAQGADPQAPAQLARCRALLSGPEEREALFTTALARHDEVTGDFERGRTQLLYGAWLRRRRRPGEARGRLRDALVSFERGGALGWAAQARAELRATGDAGPCEPDGPLAVLTPQQLRIARCVAEGATNREVALRLSVSPRTVDHHLRNVFAALGVRSRVELSRWVDRAEKTTAHP
;
A
#
# COMPACT_ATOMS: atom_id res chain seq x y z
N MET A 1 -36.69 27.63 42.49
CA MET A 1 -36.73 28.88 43.28
C MET A 1 -35.57 29.73 42.84
N ALA A 2 -35.88 30.63 42.02
CA ALA A 2 -35.70 32.08 42.08
C ALA A 2 -34.31 32.57 41.66
N SER A 3 -34.21 33.03 40.44
CA SER A 3 -33.48 34.25 40.05
C SER A 3 -34.04 35.47 40.78
N PRO A 4 -33.51 36.71 40.72
CA PRO A 4 -32.93 37.38 39.54
C PRO A 4 -31.92 38.55 39.81
N GLY A 5 -31.43 39.13 38.70
CA GLY A 5 -31.35 40.57 38.45
C GLY A 5 -29.96 41.20 38.68
N THR A 6 -29.43 42.17 37.98
CA THR A 6 -29.92 43.11 37.00
C THR A 6 -28.73 43.85 36.36
N ARG A 7 -28.84 44.21 35.11
CA ARG A 7 -28.11 45.31 34.44
C ARG A 7 -28.77 46.64 34.85
N PRO A 8 -28.25 47.85 34.59
CA PRO A 8 -27.71 48.47 33.39
C PRO A 8 -26.56 49.50 33.66
N GLY A 9 -25.92 50.23 32.79
CA GLY A 9 -26.21 50.83 31.54
C GLY A 9 -25.25 51.95 31.22
N ALA A 10 -25.25 52.33 29.95
CA ALA A 10 -25.13 53.62 29.32
C ALA A 10 -23.79 54.29 29.03
N SER A 11 -23.48 54.37 27.74
CA SER A 11 -22.70 55.45 27.06
C SER A 11 -23.44 56.82 27.18
N PRO A 12 -22.97 58.01 26.73
CA PRO A 12 -22.26 58.30 25.45
C PRO A 12 -21.32 59.53 25.46
N GLY A 13 -20.73 59.85 24.28
CA GLY A 13 -20.38 61.24 23.88
C GLY A 13 -19.03 61.42 23.25
N THR A 14 -19.00 61.43 21.94
CA THR A 14 -18.60 62.47 20.93
C THR A 14 -17.59 63.56 21.38
N GLU A 15 -16.51 63.75 20.64
CA GLU A 15 -16.31 64.75 19.57
C GLU A 15 -14.88 64.82 19.00
N ARG A 16 -14.82 64.93 17.70
CA ARG A 16 -13.94 65.55 16.72
C ARG A 16 -12.68 66.33 17.14
N GLY A 17 -11.60 66.11 16.38
CA GLY A 17 -10.53 67.10 16.27
C GLY A 17 -9.42 66.61 15.31
N SER A 18 -9.42 67.22 14.13
CA SER A 18 -8.41 67.07 13.04
C SER A 18 -7.07 67.65 13.43
N ALA A 19 -5.98 67.00 12.96
CA ALA A 19 -4.82 67.69 12.41
C ALA A 19 -3.91 66.74 11.64
N ARG A 20 -3.63 67.08 10.39
CA ARG A 20 -2.59 66.51 9.55
C ARG A 20 -1.21 66.89 10.11
N GLU A 21 -0.29 65.92 10.15
CA GLU A 21 1.11 66.24 9.85
C GLU A 21 1.76 65.01 9.22
N SER A 22 2.21 65.19 8.00
CA SER A 22 3.05 64.33 7.19
C SER A 22 4.48 64.33 7.77
N SER A 23 4.99 63.13 8.11
CA SER A 23 6.45 62.96 8.12
C SER A 23 6.76 61.67 7.39
N GLY A 24 7.32 61.85 6.19
CA GLY A 24 7.90 60.79 5.39
C GLY A 24 9.07 60.15 6.15
N LEU A 25 8.97 58.84 6.34
CA LEU A 25 10.12 58.01 6.63
C LEU A 25 10.50 57.30 5.34
N GLN A 26 11.57 57.82 4.76
CA GLN A 26 12.32 57.23 3.66
C GLN A 26 12.73 55.80 4.05
N SER A 27 12.10 54.81 3.42
CA SER A 27 12.62 53.47 3.32
C SER A 27 13.65 53.38 2.19
N SER A 28 14.81 53.95 2.41
CA SER A 28 15.96 53.86 1.51
C SER A 28 17.20 53.54 2.34
N GLY A 29 17.54 52.25 2.47
CA GLY A 29 18.79 51.87 3.14
C GLY A 29 19.13 50.39 3.22
N SER A 30 18.19 49.46 3.05
CA SER A 30 18.50 48.05 3.21
C SER A 30 18.52 47.21 1.91
N ALA A 31 17.88 47.63 0.86
CA ALA A 31 17.84 46.88 -0.39
C ALA A 31 19.15 47.00 -1.21
N GLY A 32 19.88 48.09 -1.03
CA GLY A 32 21.14 48.33 -1.78
C GLY A 32 22.36 47.58 -1.25
N LEU A 33 22.40 47.26 0.06
CA LEU A 33 23.52 46.52 0.65
C LEU A 33 23.47 45.02 0.35
N PHE A 34 22.26 44.46 0.15
CA PHE A 34 22.10 43.01 -0.14
C PHE A 34 22.38 42.67 -1.60
N ALA A 35 22.18 43.61 -2.55
CA ALA A 35 22.40 43.40 -3.97
C ALA A 35 23.90 43.31 -4.33
N VAL A 36 24.78 43.97 -3.59
CA VAL A 36 26.23 43.96 -3.85
C VAL A 36 26.88 42.69 -3.32
N GLU A 37 26.39 42.08 -2.22
CA GLU A 37 26.95 40.86 -1.68
C GLU A 37 26.61 39.59 -2.49
N ALA A 38 25.49 39.56 -3.20
CA ALA A 38 25.10 38.38 -3.99
C ALA A 38 25.98 38.18 -5.24
N VAL A 39 26.45 39.26 -5.86
CA VAL A 39 27.33 39.19 -7.05
C VAL A 39 28.74 38.76 -6.68
N GLU A 40 29.23 39.02 -5.46
CA GLU A 40 30.53 38.55 -4.98
C GLU A 40 30.54 37.06 -4.55
N LEU A 41 29.40 36.40 -4.56
CA LEU A 41 29.28 34.97 -4.19
C LEU A 41 29.98 34.02 -5.16
N VAL A 42 30.15 34.44 -6.43
CA VAL A 42 30.58 33.53 -7.49
C VAL A 42 31.87 34.06 -8.17
N GLY A 43 32.96 33.34 -8.07
CA GLY A 43 34.20 33.65 -8.77
C GLY A 43 34.33 32.86 -10.09
N PRO A 44 35.40 33.07 -10.85
CA PRO A 44 35.58 32.52 -12.19
C PRO A 44 35.52 30.98 -12.26
N ALA A 45 35.84 30.29 -11.18
CA ALA A 45 35.71 28.83 -11.11
C ALA A 45 34.27 28.30 -11.16
N ALA A 46 33.31 29.06 -10.64
CA ALA A 46 31.91 28.67 -10.68
C ALA A 46 31.26 28.99 -12.04
N SER A 47 31.75 30.00 -12.74
CA SER A 47 31.34 30.27 -14.13
C SER A 47 31.83 29.19 -15.09
N ALA A 48 33.00 28.58 -14.84
CA ALA A 48 33.51 27.43 -15.58
C ALA A 48 32.70 26.14 -15.32
N ALA A 49 32.08 26.03 -14.16
CA ALA A 49 31.19 24.89 -13.83
C ALA A 49 29.87 24.88 -14.65
N LEU A 50 29.59 25.96 -15.38
CA LEU A 50 28.47 26.10 -16.33
C LEU A 50 28.84 25.87 -17.79
N ASP A 51 30.05 25.31 -18.05
CA ASP A 51 30.45 24.90 -19.40
C ASP A 51 29.50 23.79 -19.88
N GLY A 52 28.75 24.10 -20.97
CA GLY A 52 27.67 23.25 -21.49
C GLY A 52 26.24 23.73 -21.18
N VAL A 53 26.07 24.75 -20.32
CA VAL A 53 24.78 25.40 -20.16
C VAL A 53 24.70 26.59 -21.11
N GLU A 54 23.73 26.60 -22.02
CA GLU A 54 23.47 27.73 -22.92
C GLU A 54 22.94 28.92 -22.11
N CYS A 55 23.83 29.88 -21.80
CA CYS A 55 23.53 31.08 -21.05
C CYS A 55 24.36 32.25 -21.57
N PRO A 56 23.78 33.46 -21.73
CA PRO A 56 24.55 34.67 -22.06
C PRO A 56 25.66 34.93 -21.04
N ASP A 57 26.85 35.29 -21.51
CA ASP A 57 28.00 35.52 -20.62
C ASP A 57 27.72 36.56 -19.51
N ALA A 58 26.92 37.57 -19.81
CA ALA A 58 26.50 38.60 -18.85
C ALA A 58 25.66 38.07 -17.70
N LEU A 59 25.01 36.90 -17.87
CA LEU A 59 24.15 36.28 -16.86
C LEU A 59 24.80 35.05 -16.14
N ARG A 60 26.00 34.64 -16.58
CA ARG A 60 26.66 33.44 -16.02
C ARG A 60 26.92 33.54 -14.52
N GLU A 61 27.36 34.69 -14.05
CA GLU A 61 27.59 34.91 -12.60
C GLU A 61 26.27 34.91 -11.82
N ALA A 62 25.23 35.53 -12.31
CA ALA A 62 23.91 35.57 -11.69
C ALA A 62 23.29 34.14 -11.66
N LEU A 63 23.46 33.39 -12.76
CA LEU A 63 23.02 31.99 -12.84
C LEU A 63 23.77 31.09 -11.86
N ALA A 64 25.09 31.21 -11.77
CA ALA A 64 25.86 30.45 -10.80
C ALA A 64 25.49 30.81 -9.35
N GLY A 65 25.22 32.09 -9.07
CA GLY A 65 24.70 32.55 -7.79
C GLY A 65 23.33 31.97 -7.45
N LEU A 66 22.41 31.99 -8.41
CA LEU A 66 21.09 31.39 -8.26
C LEU A 66 21.18 29.87 -8.01
N LEU A 67 21.98 29.14 -8.78
CA LEU A 67 22.17 27.71 -8.61
C LEU A 67 22.80 27.36 -7.25
N LEU A 68 23.75 28.17 -6.77
CA LEU A 68 24.34 28.02 -5.44
C LEU A 68 23.28 28.15 -4.32
N VAL A 69 22.42 29.18 -4.44
CA VAL A 69 21.34 29.42 -3.47
C VAL A 69 20.27 28.35 -3.56
N VAL A 70 19.89 27.93 -4.76
CA VAL A 70 18.93 26.82 -4.97
C VAL A 70 19.43 25.52 -4.33
N GLU A 71 20.71 25.17 -4.51
CA GLU A 71 21.26 23.94 -3.93
C GLU A 71 21.41 24.05 -2.40
N ALA A 72 21.77 25.22 -1.88
CA ALA A 72 21.79 25.47 -0.44
C ALA A 72 20.38 25.41 0.19
N GLU A 73 19.34 25.86 -0.51
CA GLU A 73 17.94 25.73 -0.06
C GLU A 73 17.45 24.30 -0.17
N ARG A 74 17.86 23.53 -1.20
CA ARG A 74 17.54 22.10 -1.34
C ARG A 74 18.10 21.24 -0.22
N ALA A 75 19.16 21.64 0.43
CA ALA A 75 19.66 20.99 1.63
C ALA A 75 18.65 21.04 2.79
N TRP A 76 17.76 22.02 2.75
CA TRP A 76 16.65 22.19 3.68
C TRP A 76 15.32 21.69 3.09
N ASP A 77 14.82 22.31 2.00
CA ASP A 77 13.53 22.01 1.37
C ASP A 77 13.69 20.89 0.34
N MET A 78 13.64 19.65 0.78
CA MET A 78 13.77 18.43 -0.05
C MET A 78 12.44 18.00 -0.71
N ARG A 79 11.47 18.88 -0.85
CA ARG A 79 10.17 18.57 -1.46
C ARG A 79 10.31 18.30 -2.96
N ALA A 80 9.63 17.29 -3.44
CA ALA A 80 9.60 16.99 -4.88
C ALA A 80 9.02 18.13 -5.75
N ALA A 81 8.22 19.02 -5.14
CA ALA A 81 7.68 20.21 -5.80
C ALA A 81 8.72 21.31 -6.10
N GLY A 82 9.95 21.21 -5.56
CA GLY A 82 11.02 22.21 -5.66
C GLY A 82 11.07 23.17 -4.47
N VAL A 83 11.98 24.13 -4.50
CA VAL A 83 12.21 25.15 -3.47
C VAL A 83 11.32 26.38 -3.68
N ASP A 84 11.08 27.19 -2.64
CA ASP A 84 10.28 28.39 -2.71
C ASP A 84 10.98 29.45 -3.58
N ALA A 85 10.30 29.91 -4.65
CA ALA A 85 10.87 30.87 -5.59
C ALA A 85 11.13 32.26 -4.96
N ALA A 86 10.24 32.74 -4.09
CA ALA A 86 10.42 34.04 -3.45
C ALA A 86 11.63 34.03 -2.53
N VAL A 87 11.87 32.92 -1.82
CA VAL A 87 13.04 32.76 -0.95
C VAL A 87 14.33 32.73 -1.75
N VAL A 88 14.43 31.86 -2.77
CA VAL A 88 15.69 31.71 -3.53
C VAL A 88 16.02 32.94 -4.40
N LEU A 89 15.01 33.54 -5.02
CA LEU A 89 15.21 34.76 -5.81
C LEU A 89 15.57 35.96 -4.91
N GLY A 90 14.91 36.09 -3.76
CA GLY A 90 15.25 37.09 -2.75
C GLY A 90 16.67 36.95 -2.21
N ALA A 91 17.12 35.71 -1.97
CA ALA A 91 18.49 35.44 -1.50
C ALA A 91 19.55 35.59 -2.60
N ALA A 92 19.22 35.22 -3.86
CA ALA A 92 20.15 35.38 -4.98
C ALA A 92 20.34 36.83 -5.45
N GLY A 93 19.37 37.70 -5.15
CA GLY A 93 19.50 39.16 -5.36
C GLY A 93 19.29 39.64 -6.79
N ALA A 94 19.98 40.71 -7.16
CA ALA A 94 19.82 41.35 -8.48
C ALA A 94 20.23 40.41 -9.63
N GLY A 95 19.45 40.42 -10.73
CA GLY A 95 19.68 39.53 -11.88
C GLY A 95 19.19 38.08 -11.70
N ALA A 96 18.62 37.75 -10.55
CA ALA A 96 18.16 36.39 -10.28
C ALA A 96 16.94 35.99 -11.13
N ALA A 97 16.07 36.92 -11.47
CA ALA A 97 14.92 36.64 -12.32
C ALA A 97 15.35 36.36 -13.77
N GLU A 98 16.22 37.16 -14.32
CA GLU A 98 16.80 36.94 -15.66
C GLU A 98 17.65 35.68 -15.71
N ALA A 99 18.37 35.36 -14.64
CA ALA A 99 19.11 34.09 -14.49
C ALA A 99 18.18 32.86 -14.42
N LEU A 100 17.01 33.00 -13.81
CA LEU A 100 16.00 31.95 -13.80
C LEU A 100 15.44 31.73 -15.21
N ASP A 101 15.10 32.81 -15.95
CA ASP A 101 14.62 32.69 -17.33
C ASP A 101 15.67 32.00 -18.23
N ALA A 102 16.96 32.33 -18.06
CA ALA A 102 18.06 31.65 -18.75
C ALA A 102 18.18 30.16 -18.35
N ALA A 103 18.03 29.86 -17.07
CA ALA A 103 18.06 28.49 -16.58
C ALA A 103 16.86 27.64 -17.07
N GLU A 104 15.68 28.26 -17.22
CA GLU A 104 14.51 27.61 -17.81
C GLU A 104 14.72 27.34 -19.30
N ALA A 105 15.26 28.29 -20.04
CA ALA A 105 15.58 28.14 -21.47
C ALA A 105 16.63 27.01 -21.68
N ALA A 106 17.61 26.89 -20.79
CA ALA A 106 18.62 25.83 -20.80
C ALA A 106 18.11 24.49 -20.25
N GLY A 107 16.88 24.42 -19.78
CA GLY A 107 16.30 23.16 -19.22
C GLY A 107 16.88 22.74 -17.86
N VAL A 108 17.58 23.60 -17.15
CA VAL A 108 18.20 23.32 -15.84
C VAL A 108 17.22 23.47 -14.69
N LEU A 109 16.45 24.55 -14.70
CA LEU A 109 15.42 24.86 -13.71
C LEU A 109 14.04 24.96 -14.36
N ARG A 110 12.98 24.95 -13.55
CA ARG A 110 11.60 25.25 -13.96
C ARG A 110 10.83 25.89 -12.83
N LEU A 111 10.20 27.02 -13.10
CA LEU A 111 9.26 27.69 -12.20
C LEU A 111 7.85 27.15 -12.42
N THR A 112 7.23 26.60 -11.38
CA THR A 112 5.86 26.08 -11.43
C THR A 112 5.16 26.35 -10.11
N GLY A 113 4.06 27.10 -10.14
CA GLY A 113 3.25 27.35 -8.92
C GLY A 113 4.03 28.03 -7.79
N GLY A 114 4.92 28.99 -8.11
CA GLY A 114 5.74 29.69 -7.13
C GLY A 114 6.92 28.88 -6.57
N ARG A 115 7.24 27.74 -7.17
CA ARG A 115 8.36 26.87 -6.76
C ARG A 115 9.33 26.63 -7.91
N VAL A 116 10.63 26.69 -7.61
CA VAL A 116 11.71 26.38 -8.54
C VAL A 116 12.08 24.91 -8.43
N ARG A 117 11.88 24.18 -9.50
CA ARG A 117 12.29 22.75 -9.62
C ARG A 117 13.60 22.65 -10.38
N VAL A 118 14.49 21.84 -9.88
CA VAL A 118 15.71 21.44 -10.59
C VAL A 118 15.35 20.29 -11.54
N LEU A 119 15.51 20.52 -12.84
CA LEU A 119 15.29 19.51 -13.89
C LEU A 119 16.58 18.72 -14.16
N ASP A 120 17.71 19.44 -14.25
CA ASP A 120 19.04 18.85 -14.31
C ASP A 120 19.84 19.25 -13.06
N PRO A 121 20.12 18.32 -12.14
CA PRO A 121 20.88 18.59 -10.92
C PRO A 121 22.40 18.80 -11.17
N GLY A 122 22.91 18.37 -12.33
CA GLY A 122 24.34 18.42 -12.63
C GLY A 122 24.97 19.79 -12.46
N PRO A 123 24.46 20.86 -13.13
CA PRO A 123 25.01 22.20 -13.02
C PRO A 123 24.96 22.76 -11.59
N ALA A 124 23.82 22.61 -10.88
CA ALA A 124 23.65 23.11 -9.52
C ALA A 124 24.62 22.42 -8.54
N HIS A 125 24.71 21.09 -8.62
CA HIS A 125 25.62 20.30 -7.83
C HIS A 125 27.10 20.66 -8.11
N THR A 126 27.46 20.81 -9.39
CA THR A 126 28.83 21.18 -9.80
C THR A 126 29.19 22.56 -9.26
N VAL A 127 28.32 23.55 -9.38
CA VAL A 127 28.54 24.89 -8.81
C VAL A 127 28.75 24.80 -7.31
N TYR A 128 27.87 24.09 -6.58
CA TYR A 128 27.97 23.96 -5.13
C TYR A 128 29.24 23.25 -4.68
N ALA A 129 29.70 22.22 -5.40
CA ALA A 129 30.90 21.46 -5.10
C ALA A 129 32.20 22.21 -5.42
N THR A 130 32.20 23.12 -6.39
CA THR A 130 33.40 23.86 -6.83
C THR A 130 33.64 25.18 -6.09
N VAL A 131 32.59 25.76 -5.50
CA VAL A 131 32.77 27.03 -4.74
C VAL A 131 33.45 26.77 -3.39
N PRO A 132 34.30 27.72 -2.92
CA PRO A 132 34.87 27.64 -1.57
C PRO A 132 33.80 27.52 -0.50
N PRO A 133 33.99 26.74 0.57
CA PRO A 133 33.00 26.56 1.65
C PRO A 133 32.48 27.87 2.27
N ALA A 134 33.29 28.94 2.25
CA ALA A 134 32.89 30.26 2.73
C ALA A 134 31.71 30.85 1.92
N ARG A 135 31.63 30.57 0.61
CA ARG A 135 30.54 31.02 -0.24
C ARG A 135 29.24 30.23 -0.03
N GLY A 136 29.33 28.93 0.17
CA GLY A 136 28.16 28.13 0.59
C GLY A 136 27.58 28.66 1.91
N ARG A 137 28.45 29.01 2.88
CA ARG A 137 28.00 29.65 4.13
C ARG A 137 27.40 31.05 3.91
N ALA A 138 27.89 31.82 2.94
CA ALA A 138 27.28 33.09 2.58
C ALA A 138 25.88 32.90 1.99
N ALA A 139 25.68 31.93 1.10
CA ALA A 139 24.37 31.56 0.58
C ALA A 139 23.38 31.22 1.74
N HIS A 140 23.82 30.45 2.71
CA HIS A 140 22.97 30.16 3.88
C HIS A 140 22.67 31.42 4.73
N ARG A 141 23.58 32.42 4.82
CA ARG A 141 23.26 33.68 5.52
C ARG A 141 22.18 34.47 4.77
N LEU A 142 22.26 34.53 3.44
CA LEU A 142 21.27 35.21 2.60
C LEU A 142 19.90 34.50 2.70
N LEU A 143 19.86 33.18 2.63
CA LEU A 143 18.65 32.41 2.82
C LEU A 143 18.02 32.63 4.20
N ALA A 144 18.83 32.67 5.26
CA ALA A 144 18.34 32.98 6.60
C ALA A 144 17.69 34.37 6.70
N ALA A 145 18.14 35.31 5.90
CA ALA A 145 17.56 36.68 5.81
C ALA A 145 16.32 36.74 4.91
N ALA A 146 16.26 35.87 3.87
CA ALA A 146 15.15 35.84 2.91
C ALA A 146 13.93 35.12 3.45
N HIS A 147 14.11 34.12 4.33
CA HIS A 147 13.00 33.42 4.96
C HIS A 147 12.16 34.32 5.86
N THR A 148 10.85 34.27 5.70
CA THR A 148 9.89 34.94 6.59
C THR A 148 9.53 34.01 7.77
N GLY A 149 9.17 34.55 8.91
CA GLY A 149 8.72 33.76 10.07
C GLY A 149 9.45 34.05 11.39
N GLY A 150 10.36 35.00 11.36
CA GLY A 150 11.09 35.45 12.54
C GLY A 150 12.31 34.58 12.90
N PRO A 151 13.15 35.05 13.84
CA PRO A 151 14.47 34.48 14.13
C PRO A 151 14.46 33.08 14.73
N GLN A 152 13.30 32.60 15.21
CA GLN A 152 13.10 31.26 15.78
C GLN A 152 12.42 30.29 14.81
N ALA A 153 12.10 30.74 13.58
CA ALA A 153 11.55 29.83 12.58
C ALA A 153 12.57 28.76 12.20
N LEU A 154 12.11 27.53 12.03
CA LEU A 154 12.99 26.38 11.80
C LEU A 154 13.89 26.56 10.57
N PRO A 155 13.43 27.04 9.38
CA PRO A 155 14.30 27.28 8.24
C PRO A 155 15.37 28.36 8.54
N VAL A 156 15.00 29.45 9.23
CA VAL A 156 15.94 30.49 9.63
C VAL A 156 17.05 29.93 10.52
N LEU A 157 16.67 29.14 11.55
CA LEU A 157 17.62 28.49 12.44
C LEU A 157 18.51 27.50 11.69
N PHE A 158 17.95 26.73 10.75
CA PHE A 158 18.72 25.78 9.94
C PHE A 158 19.80 26.48 9.11
N HIS A 159 19.44 27.54 8.40
CA HIS A 159 20.39 28.28 7.57
C HIS A 159 21.43 29.02 8.42
N ARG A 160 21.04 29.61 9.55
CA ARG A 160 22.01 30.19 10.51
C ARG A 160 22.98 29.14 11.05
N ALA A 161 22.48 27.97 11.37
CA ALA A 161 23.30 26.84 11.81
C ALA A 161 24.24 26.38 10.69
N SER A 162 23.77 26.29 9.44
CA SER A 162 24.58 25.90 8.27
C SER A 162 25.65 26.94 7.92
N ALA A 163 25.44 28.20 8.26
CA ALA A 163 26.44 29.25 8.10
C ALA A 163 27.50 29.30 9.23
N ALA A 164 27.31 28.56 10.31
CA ALA A 164 28.24 28.57 11.47
C ALA A 164 29.59 27.90 11.12
N THR A 165 30.69 28.50 11.59
CA THR A 165 32.06 28.02 11.33
C THR A 165 32.69 27.27 12.50
N ALA A 166 32.04 27.29 13.68
CA ALA A 166 32.51 26.68 14.91
C ALA A 166 31.33 26.06 15.68
N PRO A 167 31.56 25.16 16.62
CA PRO A 167 30.53 24.68 17.51
C PRO A 167 29.74 25.83 18.14
N ALA A 168 28.41 25.74 18.05
CA ALA A 168 27.51 26.78 18.55
C ALA A 168 26.35 26.11 19.35
N PRO A 169 26.64 25.65 20.60
CA PRO A 169 25.69 24.83 21.37
C PRO A 169 24.31 25.46 21.51
N ARG A 170 24.26 26.77 21.85
CA ARG A 170 22.98 27.49 22.00
C ARG A 170 22.14 27.52 20.70
N LEU A 171 22.79 27.67 19.54
CA LEU A 171 22.12 27.64 18.25
C LEU A 171 21.68 26.21 17.92
N GLY A 172 22.51 25.21 18.23
CA GLY A 172 22.16 23.80 18.11
C GLY A 172 20.96 23.42 18.98
N ASP A 173 20.90 23.90 20.23
CA ASP A 173 19.76 23.66 21.12
C ASP A 173 18.48 24.32 20.61
N ALA A 174 18.56 25.56 20.14
CA ALA A 174 17.40 26.24 19.53
C ALA A 174 16.88 25.52 18.29
N LEU A 175 17.79 25.05 17.42
CA LEU A 175 17.44 24.28 16.23
C LEU A 175 16.79 22.93 16.58
N ALA A 176 17.35 22.21 17.56
CA ALA A 176 16.80 20.96 18.05
C ALA A 176 15.40 21.15 18.66
N ALA A 177 15.23 22.18 19.49
CA ALA A 177 13.94 22.51 20.09
C ALA A 177 12.88 22.84 19.03
N ALA A 178 13.24 23.64 18.01
CA ALA A 178 12.33 23.96 16.91
C ALA A 178 11.98 22.72 16.05
N ALA A 179 12.96 21.82 15.82
CA ALA A 179 12.71 20.56 15.10
C ALA A 179 11.82 19.58 15.88
N ALA A 180 11.82 19.64 17.21
CA ALA A 180 11.01 18.80 18.08
C ALA A 180 9.55 19.26 18.19
N LEU A 181 9.21 20.49 17.83
CA LEU A 181 7.85 21.01 17.96
C LEU A 181 6.85 20.18 17.16
N PRO A 182 5.76 19.69 17.80
CA PRO A 182 4.69 19.02 17.07
C PRO A 182 3.91 20.02 16.22
N GLY A 183 3.50 19.61 15.02
CA GLY A 183 2.66 20.44 14.16
C GLY A 183 2.93 20.28 12.67
N GLY A 184 2.03 20.81 11.83
CA GLY A 184 1.93 20.55 10.39
C GLY A 184 2.80 21.42 9.48
N GLY A 185 3.81 22.14 9.98
CA GLY A 185 4.68 22.98 9.12
C GLY A 185 5.80 22.16 8.44
N PRO A 186 6.90 21.84 9.14
CA PRO A 186 8.03 21.14 8.56
C PRO A 186 7.76 19.66 8.27
N THR A 187 8.28 19.16 7.15
CA THR A 187 8.26 17.75 6.76
C THR A 187 9.23 16.93 7.61
N HIS A 188 9.10 15.60 7.56
CA HIS A 188 10.06 14.71 8.25
C HIS A 188 11.49 14.86 7.70
N ALA A 189 11.65 15.10 6.39
CA ALA A 189 12.94 15.33 5.78
C ALA A 189 13.61 16.61 6.29
N GLU A 190 12.87 17.72 6.37
CA GLU A 190 13.33 18.99 6.94
C GLU A 190 13.71 18.86 8.42
N ARG A 191 12.90 18.12 9.20
CA ARG A 191 13.24 17.82 10.62
C ARG A 191 14.50 16.98 10.73
N SER A 192 14.70 15.99 9.84
CA SER A 192 15.91 15.19 9.80
C SER A 192 17.15 16.04 9.54
N ALA A 193 17.09 16.95 8.55
CA ALA A 193 18.17 17.85 8.24
C ALA A 193 18.50 18.78 9.41
N ALA A 194 17.46 19.32 10.08
CA ALA A 194 17.62 20.17 11.25
C ALA A 194 18.28 19.43 12.44
N TRP A 195 17.82 18.23 12.75
CA TRP A 195 18.42 17.41 13.80
C TRP A 195 19.86 17.04 13.49
N ALA A 196 20.18 16.64 12.26
CA ALA A 196 21.54 16.32 11.85
C ALA A 196 22.45 17.55 11.97
N ARG A 197 22.00 18.70 11.49
CA ARG A 197 22.77 19.94 11.62
C ARG A 197 22.94 20.39 13.08
N SER A 198 21.92 20.21 13.91
CA SER A 198 22.02 20.45 15.35
C SER A 198 23.08 19.55 16.03
N ALA A 199 23.21 18.30 15.58
CA ALA A 199 24.22 17.37 16.07
C ALA A 199 25.65 17.84 15.76
N GLU A 200 25.90 18.41 14.60
CA GLU A 200 27.21 18.94 14.20
C GLU A 200 27.65 20.16 15.04
N LEU A 201 26.70 20.88 15.63
CA LEU A 201 26.98 22.03 16.54
C LEU A 201 27.14 21.64 17.98
N ALA A 202 26.92 20.36 18.33
CA ALA A 202 27.08 19.86 19.70
C ALA A 202 28.56 19.65 20.04
N VAL A 203 28.93 19.99 21.27
CA VAL A 203 30.28 19.74 21.85
C VAL A 203 30.28 18.40 22.57
N ASP A 204 29.19 18.04 23.23
CA ASP A 204 29.04 16.79 23.96
C ASP A 204 28.69 15.63 23.00
N GLU A 205 29.47 14.56 23.05
CA GLU A 205 29.32 13.40 22.17
C GLU A 205 28.01 12.64 22.43
N GLY A 206 27.58 12.55 23.68
CA GLY A 206 26.31 11.90 24.03
C GLY A 206 25.11 12.67 23.47
N LEU A 207 25.14 14.01 23.61
CA LEU A 207 24.11 14.86 23.01
C LEU A 207 24.12 14.81 21.49
N ARG A 208 25.32 14.74 20.87
CA ARG A 208 25.47 14.56 19.43
C ARG A 208 24.83 13.25 18.98
N ALA A 209 25.09 12.14 19.68
CA ALA A 209 24.50 10.84 19.34
C ALA A 209 22.97 10.86 19.46
N VAL A 210 22.41 11.43 20.52
CA VAL A 210 20.97 11.60 20.69
C VAL A 210 20.35 12.36 19.51
N ARG A 211 20.95 13.47 19.08
CA ARG A 211 20.48 14.29 17.97
C ARG A 211 20.57 13.55 16.64
N LEU A 212 21.63 12.78 16.39
CA LEU A 212 21.77 11.93 15.20
C LEU A 212 20.72 10.82 15.16
N ILE A 213 20.39 10.22 16.29
CA ILE A 213 19.32 9.22 16.38
C ILE A 213 17.94 9.85 16.07
N HIS A 214 17.67 11.05 16.56
CA HIS A 214 16.45 11.79 16.18
C HIS A 214 16.44 12.13 14.69
N ALA A 215 17.58 12.56 14.13
CA ALA A 215 17.72 12.80 12.69
C ALA A 215 17.45 11.53 11.88
N ALA A 216 17.96 10.38 12.33
CA ALA A 216 17.76 9.08 11.69
C ALA A 216 16.29 8.64 11.73
N ASP A 217 15.59 8.83 12.85
CA ASP A 217 14.18 8.50 12.94
C ASP A 217 13.32 9.38 12.02
N GLN A 218 13.62 10.67 11.94
CA GLN A 218 12.96 11.58 11.01
C GLN A 218 13.27 11.23 9.54
N ALA A 219 14.51 10.83 9.20
CA ALA A 219 14.87 10.34 7.88
C ALA A 219 14.09 9.07 7.49
N ARG A 220 13.97 8.12 8.44
CA ARG A 220 13.15 6.92 8.27
C ARG A 220 11.69 7.28 7.99
N LEU A 221 11.11 8.17 8.78
CA LEU A 221 9.74 8.63 8.60
C LEU A 221 9.52 9.37 7.26
N ALA A 222 10.56 10.03 6.75
CA ALA A 222 10.55 10.66 5.44
C ALA A 222 10.64 9.67 4.27
N GLY A 223 10.89 8.38 4.50
CA GLY A 223 11.15 7.40 3.45
C GLY A 223 12.57 7.51 2.87
N LEU A 224 13.55 7.85 3.69
CA LEU A 224 14.98 7.98 3.35
C LEU A 224 15.81 6.94 4.14
N PRO A 225 15.64 5.62 3.88
CA PRO A 225 16.24 4.58 4.72
C PRO A 225 17.77 4.58 4.68
N HIS A 226 18.40 4.87 3.54
CA HIS A 226 19.86 4.98 3.44
C HIS A 226 20.40 6.09 4.34
N ARG A 227 19.76 7.27 4.29
CA ARG A 227 20.15 8.39 5.13
C ARG A 227 19.97 8.08 6.61
N ALA A 228 18.90 7.37 6.98
CA ALA A 228 18.68 6.95 8.35
C ALA A 228 19.80 6.00 8.85
N ARG A 229 20.21 5.02 8.01
CA ARG A 229 21.31 4.12 8.35
C ARG A 229 22.65 4.85 8.48
N GLU A 230 22.95 5.79 7.58
CA GLU A 230 24.14 6.65 7.69
C GLU A 230 24.18 7.45 8.99
N LEU A 231 23.07 8.07 9.37
CA LEU A 231 22.97 8.86 10.61
C LEU A 231 23.12 7.99 11.86
N LEU A 232 22.55 6.77 11.86
CA LEU A 232 22.76 5.80 12.94
C LEU A 232 24.21 5.35 13.04
N ALA A 233 24.87 5.09 11.90
CA ALA A 233 26.30 4.74 11.88
C ALA A 233 27.17 5.87 12.46
N GLN A 234 26.85 7.14 12.14
CA GLN A 234 27.53 8.30 12.69
C GLN A 234 27.28 8.52 14.20
N ALA A 235 26.13 8.07 14.70
CA ALA A 235 25.79 8.19 16.12
C ALA A 235 26.66 7.30 17.01
N GLY A 236 27.17 6.18 16.50
CA GLY A 236 27.99 5.22 17.26
C GLY A 236 27.16 4.58 18.38
N CYS A 237 26.61 3.39 18.16
CA CYS A 237 25.68 2.75 19.12
C CYS A 237 26.36 2.14 20.37
N GLU A 238 27.66 2.28 20.53
CA GLU A 238 28.45 1.64 21.58
C GLU A 238 28.59 2.46 22.89
N GLY A 239 27.79 3.52 23.07
CA GLY A 239 27.81 4.35 24.25
C GLY A 239 27.30 3.64 25.54
N PRO A 240 27.80 4.05 26.75
CA PRO A 240 27.44 3.41 28.01
C PRO A 240 26.01 3.68 28.50
N HIS A 241 25.26 4.54 27.80
CA HIS A 241 23.91 4.94 28.23
C HIS A 241 22.83 4.07 27.58
N ASP A 242 22.12 3.26 28.36
CA ASP A 242 21.06 2.38 27.94
C ASP A 242 19.97 3.08 27.11
N ALA A 243 19.61 4.32 27.47
CA ALA A 243 18.60 5.09 26.76
C ALA A 243 19.01 5.47 25.32
N VAL A 244 20.29 5.80 25.08
CA VAL A 244 20.83 6.12 23.77
C VAL A 244 20.84 4.85 22.89
N ARG A 245 21.39 3.77 23.44
CA ARG A 245 21.43 2.47 22.78
C ARG A 245 20.03 1.97 22.45
N GLY A 246 19.08 2.00 23.40
CA GLY A 246 17.70 1.61 23.18
C GLY A 246 16.99 2.46 22.12
N SER A 247 17.28 3.75 22.06
CA SER A 247 16.75 4.63 21.01
C SER A 247 17.30 4.31 19.63
N ALA A 248 18.58 4.00 19.51
CA ALA A 248 19.21 3.57 18.26
C ALA A 248 18.66 2.21 17.79
N GLN A 249 18.53 1.26 18.72
CA GLN A 249 17.94 -0.06 18.45
C GLN A 249 16.49 0.03 17.99
N LEU A 250 15.69 0.95 18.57
CA LEU A 250 14.32 1.19 18.11
C LEU A 250 14.27 1.62 16.64
N VAL A 251 15.09 2.60 16.24
CA VAL A 251 15.13 3.09 14.86
C VAL A 251 15.68 2.00 13.92
N SER A 252 16.73 1.28 14.31
CA SER A 252 17.30 0.16 13.55
C SER A 252 16.28 -0.96 13.33
N GLY A 253 15.57 -1.37 14.40
CA GLY A 253 14.54 -2.40 14.31
C GLY A 253 13.35 -1.99 13.43
N GLN A 254 12.96 -0.71 13.50
CA GLN A 254 11.91 -0.18 12.61
C GLN A 254 12.37 -0.11 11.14
N LEU A 255 13.64 0.20 10.87
CA LEU A 255 14.19 0.13 9.51
C LEU A 255 14.22 -1.31 8.98
N ALA A 256 14.66 -2.27 9.80
CA ALA A 256 14.66 -3.68 9.43
C ALA A 256 13.23 -4.22 9.19
N LEU A 257 12.24 -3.74 9.94
CA LEU A 257 10.83 -4.10 9.72
C LEU A 257 10.31 -3.58 8.36
N GLN A 258 10.85 -2.47 7.86
CA GLN A 258 10.48 -1.89 6.56
C GLN A 258 11.21 -2.55 5.38
N ASP A 259 12.49 -2.85 5.56
CA ASP A 259 13.39 -3.39 4.54
C ASP A 259 14.51 -4.20 5.21
N GLY A 260 14.23 -5.49 5.48
CA GLY A 260 15.17 -6.42 6.08
C GLY A 260 14.48 -7.64 6.71
N PRO A 261 15.28 -8.57 7.27
CA PRO A 261 14.77 -9.73 7.97
C PRO A 261 13.94 -9.34 9.20
N VAL A 262 12.69 -9.80 9.26
CA VAL A 262 11.81 -9.45 10.37
C VAL A 262 12.20 -10.10 11.71
N ALA A 263 13.02 -11.15 11.67
CA ALA A 263 13.61 -11.73 12.88
C ALA A 263 14.58 -10.76 13.55
N ASP A 264 15.48 -10.14 12.77
CA ASP A 264 16.43 -9.14 13.23
C ASP A 264 15.69 -7.89 13.74
N ALA A 265 14.62 -7.49 13.01
CA ALA A 265 13.76 -6.40 13.45
C ALA A 265 13.15 -6.68 14.82
N ARG A 266 12.59 -7.87 15.04
CA ARG A 266 12.03 -8.29 16.33
C ARG A 266 13.04 -8.22 17.45
N GLU A 267 14.24 -8.79 17.25
CA GLU A 267 15.30 -8.81 18.24
C GLU A 267 15.71 -7.39 18.67
N ALA A 268 16.03 -6.52 17.70
CA ALA A 268 16.38 -5.13 17.96
C ALA A 268 15.27 -4.37 18.69
N LEU A 269 14.00 -4.61 18.32
CA LEU A 269 12.85 -3.95 18.95
C LEU A 269 12.61 -4.41 20.39
N LEU A 270 12.82 -5.69 20.70
CA LEU A 270 12.73 -6.19 22.08
C LEU A 270 13.86 -5.65 22.95
N LEU A 271 15.10 -5.61 22.46
CA LEU A 271 16.23 -4.98 23.14
C LEU A 271 15.99 -3.48 23.37
N ALA A 272 15.41 -2.79 22.39
CA ALA A 272 15.01 -1.39 22.54
C ALA A 272 13.96 -1.21 23.65
N ALA A 273 12.96 -2.09 23.69
CA ALA A 273 11.91 -2.04 24.69
C ALA A 273 12.43 -2.25 26.11
N GLU A 274 13.38 -3.15 26.28
CA GLU A 274 14.04 -3.42 27.55
C GLU A 274 14.91 -2.22 28.00
N SER A 275 15.79 -1.73 27.13
CA SER A 275 16.67 -0.61 27.38
C SER A 275 15.95 0.71 27.71
N LEU A 276 14.77 0.92 27.11
CA LEU A 276 13.96 2.13 27.31
C LEU A 276 12.95 2.01 28.46
N ALA A 277 12.74 0.82 29.04
CA ALA A 277 11.64 0.56 29.98
C ALA A 277 11.61 1.51 31.19
N SER A 278 12.79 1.88 31.72
CA SER A 278 12.92 2.75 32.88
C SER A 278 13.00 4.25 32.55
N THR A 279 13.52 4.60 31.36
CA THR A 279 13.83 5.97 30.94
C THR A 279 12.76 6.59 30.09
N ASP A 280 12.17 5.82 29.16
CA ASP A 280 11.08 6.25 28.25
C ASP A 280 10.06 5.12 28.06
N PRO A 281 9.14 4.93 29.01
CA PRO A 281 8.12 3.88 28.93
C PRO A 281 7.23 3.94 27.68
N HIS A 282 6.99 5.15 27.15
CA HIS A 282 6.17 5.33 25.94
C HIS A 282 6.88 4.74 24.70
N ARG A 283 8.17 5.06 24.51
CA ARG A 283 8.96 4.50 23.41
C ARG A 283 9.23 3.00 23.61
N ALA A 284 9.41 2.54 24.84
CA ALA A 284 9.51 1.12 25.16
C ALA A 284 8.27 0.35 24.72
N LEU A 285 7.08 0.89 24.97
CA LEU A 285 5.84 0.28 24.51
C LEU A 285 5.70 0.32 22.99
N ALA A 286 6.08 1.43 22.34
CA ALA A 286 6.10 1.53 20.89
C ALA A 286 7.03 0.46 20.27
N ALA A 287 8.19 0.22 20.87
CA ALA A 287 9.12 -0.84 20.47
C ALA A 287 8.50 -2.24 20.60
N ARG A 288 7.82 -2.53 21.71
CA ARG A 288 7.10 -3.82 21.91
C ARG A 288 6.02 -4.05 20.86
N LEU A 289 5.21 -3.03 20.58
CA LEU A 289 4.16 -3.15 19.57
C LEU A 289 4.74 -3.37 18.17
N ALA A 290 5.86 -2.73 17.85
CA ALA A 290 6.57 -2.99 16.59
C ALA A 290 7.17 -4.42 16.57
N ALA A 291 7.64 -4.96 17.70
CA ALA A 291 8.06 -6.35 17.81
C ALA A 291 6.91 -7.34 17.62
N VAL A 292 5.68 -6.98 18.04
CA VAL A 292 4.47 -7.76 17.73
C VAL A 292 4.20 -7.74 16.22
N GLU A 293 4.36 -6.60 15.55
CA GLU A 293 4.19 -6.49 14.08
C GLU A 293 5.24 -7.36 13.36
N ALA A 294 6.49 -7.37 13.81
CA ALA A 294 7.54 -8.25 13.27
C ALA A 294 7.18 -9.73 13.46
N SER A 295 6.77 -10.13 14.67
CA SER A 295 6.34 -11.50 14.98
C SER A 295 5.11 -11.92 14.17
N TRP A 296 4.18 -11.00 13.93
CA TRP A 296 3.03 -11.20 13.05
C TRP A 296 3.50 -11.46 11.61
N ALA A 297 4.38 -10.63 11.06
CA ALA A 297 4.91 -10.81 9.71
C ALA A 297 5.62 -12.16 9.53
N MET A 298 6.34 -12.64 10.57
CA MET A 298 6.95 -13.97 10.64
C MET A 298 5.94 -15.12 10.70
N GLY A 299 4.68 -14.84 11.05
CA GLY A 299 3.67 -15.87 11.29
C GLY A 299 3.89 -16.67 12.59
N ASP A 300 4.65 -16.12 13.54
CA ASP A 300 4.93 -16.73 14.83
C ASP A 300 3.95 -16.26 15.91
N ALA A 301 2.88 -17.01 16.10
CA ALA A 301 1.87 -16.72 17.11
C ALA A 301 2.40 -16.81 18.55
N ALA A 302 3.43 -17.61 18.81
CA ALA A 302 4.03 -17.72 20.15
C ALA A 302 4.82 -16.46 20.46
N ALA A 303 5.65 -16.00 19.51
CA ALA A 303 6.39 -14.74 19.63
C ALA A 303 5.47 -13.50 19.75
N CYS A 304 4.31 -13.50 19.06
CA CYS A 304 3.30 -12.46 19.25
C CYS A 304 2.77 -12.43 20.68
N ARG A 305 2.44 -13.60 21.25
CA ARG A 305 1.98 -13.69 22.64
C ARG A 305 3.04 -13.21 23.61
N GLU A 306 4.25 -13.71 23.47
CA GLU A 306 5.39 -13.29 24.31
C GLU A 306 5.52 -11.77 24.35
N ALA A 307 5.57 -11.11 23.19
CA ALA A 307 5.72 -9.67 23.11
C ALA A 307 4.52 -8.89 23.69
N LEU A 308 3.29 -9.41 23.55
CA LEU A 308 2.07 -8.78 24.10
C LEU A 308 1.93 -8.96 25.60
N ASP A 309 2.41 -10.09 26.15
CA ASP A 309 2.25 -10.44 27.56
C ASP A 309 3.33 -9.83 28.46
N LEU A 310 4.41 -9.28 27.89
CA LEU A 310 5.41 -8.50 28.62
C LEU A 310 4.74 -7.35 29.39
N THR A 311 4.75 -7.44 30.71
CA THR A 311 4.10 -6.45 31.57
C THR A 311 4.89 -5.16 31.55
N PRO A 312 4.26 -3.99 31.28
CA PRO A 312 4.96 -2.72 31.40
C PRO A 312 5.40 -2.46 32.85
N ALA A 313 6.57 -1.88 33.02
CA ALA A 313 7.10 -1.53 34.34
C ALA A 313 6.21 -0.50 35.07
N ARG A 314 5.39 0.25 34.37
CA ARG A 314 4.41 1.21 34.89
C ARG A 314 3.07 1.05 34.18
N PRO A 315 1.94 1.39 34.83
CA PRO A 315 0.64 1.40 34.16
C PRO A 315 0.67 2.25 32.89
N GLU A 316 0.01 1.75 31.83
CA GLU A 316 -0.11 2.43 30.54
C GLU A 316 -0.95 3.71 30.70
N PRO A 317 -0.40 4.91 30.45
CA PRO A 317 -1.15 6.15 30.57
C PRO A 317 -2.18 6.32 29.45
N ASP A 318 -1.94 5.73 28.27
CA ASP A 318 -2.90 5.72 27.17
C ASP A 318 -3.86 4.53 27.30
N ARG A 319 -5.07 4.81 27.76
CA ARG A 319 -6.13 3.82 27.94
C ARG A 319 -6.47 3.06 26.64
N ARG A 320 -6.37 3.71 25.46
CA ARG A 320 -6.64 3.07 24.17
C ARG A 320 -5.55 2.07 23.81
N LEU A 321 -4.31 2.43 24.09
CA LEU A 321 -3.17 1.56 23.84
C LEU A 321 -3.18 0.36 24.78
N ALA A 322 -3.54 0.56 26.04
CA ALA A 322 -3.77 -0.51 27.00
C ALA A 322 -4.89 -1.46 26.55
N ALA A 323 -6.01 -0.91 26.07
CA ALA A 323 -7.16 -1.69 25.53
C ALA A 323 -6.73 -2.48 24.27
N TYR A 324 -5.99 -1.86 23.35
CA TYR A 324 -5.46 -2.54 22.17
C TYR A 324 -4.58 -3.73 22.54
N ARG A 325 -3.60 -3.53 23.43
CA ARG A 325 -2.71 -4.59 23.89
C ARG A 325 -3.45 -5.72 24.58
N ALA A 326 -4.34 -5.40 25.51
CA ALA A 326 -5.15 -6.38 26.23
C ALA A 326 -6.06 -7.19 25.28
N GLY A 327 -6.69 -6.49 24.32
CA GLY A 327 -7.55 -7.12 23.33
C GLY A 327 -6.77 -8.04 22.40
N MET A 328 -5.62 -7.60 21.88
CA MET A 328 -4.76 -8.41 21.02
C MET A 328 -4.17 -9.62 21.78
N SER A 329 -3.70 -9.44 23.02
CA SER A 329 -3.23 -10.57 23.85
C SER A 329 -4.33 -11.61 24.03
N ALA A 330 -5.56 -11.20 24.39
CA ALA A 330 -6.68 -12.12 24.54
C ALA A 330 -6.95 -12.89 23.24
N VAL A 331 -6.96 -12.23 22.10
CA VAL A 331 -7.15 -12.87 20.78
C VAL A 331 -6.04 -13.87 20.48
N MET A 332 -4.78 -13.51 20.72
CA MET A 332 -3.64 -14.39 20.47
C MET A 332 -3.61 -15.62 21.38
N HIS A 333 -4.27 -15.55 22.54
CA HIS A 333 -4.55 -16.69 23.43
C HIS A 333 -5.84 -17.45 23.07
N GLY A 334 -6.48 -17.15 21.95
CA GLY A 334 -7.71 -17.81 21.51
C GLY A 334 -8.98 -17.38 22.28
N ARG A 335 -8.90 -16.31 23.07
CA ARG A 335 -10.01 -15.76 23.87
C ARG A 335 -10.63 -14.56 23.17
N LEU A 336 -11.18 -14.77 21.96
CA LEU A 336 -11.76 -13.68 21.17
C LEU A 336 -12.96 -13.03 21.86
N ASP A 337 -13.75 -13.78 22.62
CA ASP A 337 -14.87 -13.30 23.44
C ASP A 337 -14.45 -12.17 24.38
N THR A 338 -13.37 -12.37 25.12
CA THR A 338 -12.80 -11.36 26.04
C THR A 338 -12.00 -10.27 25.33
N GLY A 339 -11.36 -10.58 24.20
CA GLY A 339 -10.59 -9.62 23.42
C GLY A 339 -11.43 -8.66 22.59
N ARG A 340 -12.64 -9.07 22.22
CA ARG A 340 -13.50 -8.33 21.29
C ARG A 340 -13.92 -6.96 21.84
N GLN A 341 -14.29 -6.88 23.11
CA GLN A 341 -14.77 -5.63 23.71
C GLN A 341 -13.66 -4.55 23.77
N PRO A 342 -12.46 -4.83 24.29
CA PRO A 342 -11.36 -3.84 24.26
C PRO A 342 -11.01 -3.38 22.84
N LEU A 343 -10.99 -4.30 21.84
CA LEU A 343 -10.71 -3.92 20.46
C LEU A 343 -11.81 -3.06 19.85
N ARG A 344 -13.09 -3.30 20.16
CA ARG A 344 -14.20 -2.43 19.74
C ARG A 344 -14.12 -1.04 20.37
N GLU A 345 -13.66 -0.92 21.61
CA GLU A 345 -13.40 0.38 22.25
C GLU A 345 -12.32 1.17 21.51
N VAL A 346 -11.25 0.51 21.06
CA VAL A 346 -10.20 1.13 20.23
C VAL A 346 -10.79 1.63 18.90
N VAL A 347 -11.61 0.81 18.24
CA VAL A 347 -12.26 1.18 16.97
C VAL A 347 -13.21 2.36 17.15
N ALA A 348 -14.07 2.33 18.17
CA ALA A 348 -15.03 3.40 18.46
C ALA A 348 -14.32 4.71 18.83
N GLY A 349 -13.24 4.62 19.60
CA GLY A 349 -12.46 5.78 20.01
C GLY A 349 -11.79 6.52 18.86
N ALA A 350 -11.43 5.84 17.79
CA ALA A 350 -10.84 6.45 16.59
C ALA A 350 -11.86 7.25 15.74
N GLY A 351 -13.15 7.13 16.03
CA GLY A 351 -14.23 7.87 15.35
C GLY A 351 -14.71 9.14 16.07
N ALA A 352 -14.31 9.36 17.32
CA ALA A 352 -14.79 10.47 18.12
C ALA A 352 -14.29 11.82 17.59
N ALA A 353 -15.21 12.76 17.35
CA ALA A 353 -14.89 14.11 16.89
C ALA A 353 -14.07 14.85 17.97
N GLY A 354 -12.99 15.52 17.55
CA GLY A 354 -12.21 16.43 18.40
C GLY A 354 -10.81 15.96 18.81
N ILE A 355 -10.40 14.74 18.46
CA ILE A 355 -9.02 14.28 18.67
C ILE A 355 -8.35 14.27 17.29
N LEU A 356 -7.25 15.00 17.15
CA LEU A 356 -6.32 14.88 16.01
C LEU A 356 -5.64 13.51 16.13
N ASP A 357 -6.34 12.47 15.65
CA ASP A 357 -5.79 11.13 15.62
C ASP A 357 -4.53 11.12 14.75
N SER A 358 -3.44 10.61 15.30
CA SER A 358 -2.27 10.35 14.49
C SER A 358 -2.55 9.19 13.51
N PRO A 359 -1.89 9.13 12.35
CA PRO A 359 -2.05 8.00 11.43
C PRO A 359 -1.83 6.65 12.11
N GLU A 360 -0.89 6.56 13.05
CA GLU A 360 -0.56 5.33 13.78
C GLU A 360 -1.73 4.85 14.66
N VAL A 361 -2.43 5.77 15.33
CA VAL A 361 -3.63 5.45 16.13
C VAL A 361 -4.73 4.92 15.23
N LEU A 362 -4.95 5.56 14.08
CA LEU A 362 -5.96 5.14 13.10
C LEU A 362 -5.61 3.78 12.47
N LEU A 363 -4.32 3.53 12.16
CA LEU A 363 -3.85 2.24 11.65
C LEU A 363 -4.05 1.11 12.67
N ARG A 364 -3.79 1.36 13.97
CA ARG A 364 -4.09 0.38 15.03
C ARG A 364 -5.58 0.10 15.15
N ALA A 365 -6.41 1.13 15.06
CA ALA A 365 -7.88 0.95 15.06
C ALA A 365 -8.35 0.15 13.84
N GLY A 366 -7.77 0.40 12.66
CA GLY A 366 -8.01 -0.40 11.45
C GLY A 366 -7.60 -1.87 11.63
N GLY A 367 -6.45 -2.12 12.24
CA GLY A 367 -5.99 -3.48 12.57
C GLY A 367 -6.91 -4.17 13.58
N ALA A 368 -7.31 -3.48 14.64
CA ALA A 368 -8.29 -3.99 15.61
C ALA A 368 -9.62 -4.37 14.94
N ALA A 369 -10.12 -3.51 14.04
CA ALA A 369 -11.35 -3.78 13.29
C ALA A 369 -11.23 -5.03 12.39
N LEU A 370 -10.08 -5.22 11.72
CA LEU A 370 -9.81 -6.45 10.92
C LEU A 370 -9.84 -7.71 11.77
N VAL A 371 -9.28 -7.65 12.98
CA VAL A 371 -9.22 -8.80 13.91
C VAL A 371 -10.61 -9.19 14.41
N VAL A 372 -11.49 -8.21 14.68
CA VAL A 372 -12.87 -8.49 15.13
C VAL A 372 -13.86 -8.72 13.98
N GLY A 373 -13.39 -8.68 12.72
CA GLY A 373 -14.22 -8.94 11.53
C GLY A 373 -15.04 -7.76 11.04
N ASP A 374 -14.82 -6.54 11.57
CA ASP A 374 -15.51 -5.32 11.11
C ASP A 374 -14.77 -4.67 9.94
N LEU A 375 -14.93 -5.26 8.75
CA LEU A 375 -14.27 -4.78 7.52
C LEU A 375 -14.65 -3.33 7.15
N PRO A 376 -15.93 -2.89 7.27
CA PRO A 376 -16.28 -1.49 7.04
C PRO A 376 -15.55 -0.51 7.97
N ALA A 377 -15.46 -0.81 9.26
CA ALA A 377 -14.74 0.04 10.21
C ALA A 377 -13.22 0.05 9.92
N ALA A 378 -12.64 -1.10 9.55
CA ALA A 378 -11.25 -1.19 9.14
C ALA A 378 -10.94 -0.28 7.94
N CYS A 379 -11.75 -0.34 6.88
CA CYS A 379 -11.58 0.51 5.70
C CYS A 379 -11.77 2.00 6.06
N ARG A 380 -12.73 2.38 6.90
CA ARG A 380 -12.92 3.78 7.33
C ARG A 380 -11.71 4.30 8.11
N ALA A 381 -11.22 3.53 9.09
CA ALA A 381 -10.07 3.94 9.90
C ALA A 381 -8.81 4.11 9.05
N ASN A 382 -8.52 3.15 8.17
CA ASN A 382 -7.36 3.20 7.28
C ASN A 382 -7.47 4.32 6.22
N SER A 383 -8.68 4.63 5.70
CA SER A 383 -8.89 5.77 4.80
C SER A 383 -8.60 7.11 5.50
N ARG A 384 -9.00 7.26 6.77
CA ARG A 384 -8.65 8.44 7.57
C ARG A 384 -7.14 8.50 7.82
N ALA A 385 -6.52 7.36 8.17
CA ALA A 385 -5.07 7.29 8.34
C ALA A 385 -4.33 7.76 7.08
N LEU A 386 -4.77 7.30 5.91
CA LEU A 386 -4.22 7.72 4.62
C LEU A 386 -4.39 9.23 4.39
N ALA A 387 -5.56 9.78 4.65
CA ALA A 387 -5.83 11.21 4.48
C ALA A 387 -4.94 12.07 5.40
N VAL A 388 -4.82 11.69 6.69
CA VAL A 388 -3.95 12.40 7.65
C VAL A 388 -2.47 12.24 7.29
N ALA A 389 -2.04 11.06 6.86
CA ALA A 389 -0.67 10.82 6.42
C ALA A 389 -0.31 11.71 5.21
N ARG A 390 -1.16 11.75 4.19
CA ARG A 390 -0.96 12.58 2.99
C ARG A 390 -0.92 14.09 3.30
N ALA A 391 -1.74 14.55 4.24
CA ALA A 391 -1.75 15.96 4.66
C ALA A 391 -0.43 16.40 5.35
N ARG A 392 0.36 15.46 5.87
CA ARG A 392 1.66 15.71 6.49
C ARG A 392 2.85 15.65 5.51
N GLY A 393 2.58 15.49 4.22
CA GLY A 393 3.58 15.33 3.17
C GLY A 393 4.06 13.87 3.01
N PRO A 394 5.07 13.64 2.17
CA PRO A 394 5.62 12.30 1.94
C PRO A 394 6.08 11.65 3.24
N ASN A 395 5.56 10.47 3.52
CA ASN A 395 5.98 9.67 4.68
C ASN A 395 5.66 8.19 4.48
N ILE A 396 6.33 7.35 5.26
CA ILE A 396 6.24 5.89 5.17
C ILE A 396 4.85 5.32 5.50
N LEU A 397 4.03 6.04 6.25
CA LEU A 397 2.73 5.55 6.71
C LEU A 397 1.69 5.54 5.57
N ILE A 398 1.96 6.27 4.47
CA ILE A 398 1.07 6.28 3.29
C ILE A 398 0.98 4.87 2.69
N ALA A 399 2.13 4.22 2.44
CA ALA A 399 2.15 2.87 1.88
C ALA A 399 1.53 1.84 2.83
N GLN A 400 1.77 1.97 4.14
CA GLN A 400 1.16 1.10 5.16
C GLN A 400 -0.37 1.25 5.22
N ALA A 401 -0.88 2.48 5.13
CA ALA A 401 -2.32 2.73 5.11
C ALA A 401 -2.97 2.14 3.84
N LEU A 402 -2.29 2.25 2.69
CA LEU A 402 -2.73 1.68 1.42
C LEU A 402 -2.72 0.15 1.45
N GLU A 403 -1.71 -0.50 2.09
CA GLU A 403 -1.67 -1.95 2.28
C GLU A 403 -2.88 -2.44 3.07
N ARG A 404 -3.14 -1.83 4.24
CA ARG A 404 -4.27 -2.20 5.10
C ARG A 404 -5.62 -1.93 4.43
N LEU A 405 -5.73 -0.89 3.61
CA LEU A 405 -6.91 -0.64 2.78
C LEU A 405 -7.07 -1.71 1.71
N ALA A 406 -6.03 -2.00 0.95
CA ALA A 406 -6.04 -3.00 -0.10
C ALA A 406 -6.43 -4.38 0.45
N TYR A 407 -5.86 -4.78 1.60
CA TYR A 407 -6.19 -6.03 2.25
C TYR A 407 -7.64 -6.04 2.78
N GLY A 408 -8.12 -4.95 3.39
CA GLY A 408 -9.49 -4.81 3.86
C GLY A 408 -10.52 -4.88 2.72
N GLU A 409 -10.25 -4.20 1.59
CA GLU A 409 -11.09 -4.24 0.39
C GLU A 409 -11.10 -5.63 -0.27
N LEU A 410 -9.94 -6.31 -0.31
CA LEU A 410 -9.82 -7.69 -0.79
C LEU A 410 -10.69 -8.65 0.06
N ARG A 411 -10.60 -8.55 1.40
CA ARG A 411 -11.41 -9.33 2.34
C ARG A 411 -12.90 -9.06 2.18
N ALA A 412 -13.27 -7.83 1.85
CA ALA A 412 -14.66 -7.43 1.59
C ALA A 412 -15.15 -7.81 0.18
N GLY A 413 -14.34 -8.46 -0.64
CA GLY A 413 -14.68 -8.87 -2.01
C GLY A 413 -14.72 -7.71 -3.03
N ARG A 414 -14.18 -6.54 -2.69
CA ARG A 414 -14.13 -5.36 -3.57
C ARG A 414 -12.80 -5.31 -4.32
N HIS A 415 -12.59 -6.28 -5.22
CA HIS A 415 -11.29 -6.55 -5.87
C HIS A 415 -10.73 -5.35 -6.64
N ALA A 416 -11.56 -4.60 -7.38
CA ALA A 416 -11.12 -3.42 -8.12
C ALA A 416 -10.55 -2.31 -7.22
N ARG A 417 -11.16 -2.09 -6.04
CA ARG A 417 -10.64 -1.14 -5.06
C ARG A 417 -9.36 -1.65 -4.41
N ALA A 418 -9.32 -2.94 -4.09
CA ALA A 418 -8.13 -3.58 -3.56
C ALA A 418 -6.95 -3.43 -4.52
N ARG A 419 -7.17 -3.60 -5.83
CA ARG A 419 -6.17 -3.38 -6.88
C ARG A 419 -5.66 -1.94 -6.85
N ALA A 420 -6.55 -0.96 -6.95
CA ALA A 420 -6.17 0.45 -7.02
C ALA A 420 -5.33 0.88 -5.81
N HIS A 421 -5.72 0.47 -4.59
CA HIS A 421 -4.94 0.75 -3.38
C HIS A 421 -3.62 0.00 -3.35
N ALA A 422 -3.57 -1.26 -3.82
CA ALA A 422 -2.33 -2.03 -3.84
C ALA A 422 -1.32 -1.50 -4.86
N GLU A 423 -1.77 -1.07 -6.05
CA GLU A 423 -0.90 -0.45 -7.07
C GLU A 423 -0.34 0.90 -6.60
N ASP A 424 -1.17 1.75 -5.99
CA ASP A 424 -0.72 3.03 -5.42
C ASP A 424 0.25 2.80 -4.25
N GLY A 425 -0.08 1.84 -3.37
CA GLY A 425 0.76 1.46 -2.25
C GLY A 425 2.11 0.86 -2.68
N LEU A 426 2.12 0.03 -3.72
CA LEU A 426 3.34 -0.54 -4.28
C LEU A 426 4.29 0.55 -4.79
N ARG A 427 3.77 1.50 -5.59
CA ARG A 427 4.57 2.63 -6.08
C ARG A 427 5.15 3.44 -4.93
N THR A 428 4.34 3.70 -3.90
CA THR A 428 4.75 4.47 -2.72
C THR A 428 5.80 3.73 -1.89
N ALA A 429 5.61 2.41 -1.68
CA ALA A 429 6.54 1.58 -0.93
C ALA A 429 7.92 1.49 -1.61
N LEU A 430 7.94 1.22 -2.93
CA LEU A 430 9.18 1.16 -3.70
C LEU A 430 9.91 2.51 -3.69
N GLY A 431 9.17 3.62 -3.85
CA GLY A 431 9.76 4.98 -3.79
C GLY A 431 10.33 5.35 -2.42
N ALA A 432 9.90 4.68 -1.34
CA ALA A 432 10.36 4.91 0.03
C ALA A 432 11.32 3.82 0.56
N GLY A 433 11.75 2.86 -0.28
CA GLY A 433 12.62 1.76 0.13
C GLY A 433 11.99 0.86 1.20
N GLN A 434 10.70 0.53 1.06
CA GLN A 434 9.94 -0.32 1.97
C GLN A 434 9.65 -1.68 1.33
N ASP A 435 10.69 -2.48 1.07
CA ASP A 435 10.60 -3.71 0.29
C ASP A 435 9.71 -4.77 0.95
N ASN A 436 9.69 -4.84 2.28
CA ASN A 436 8.80 -5.75 3.01
C ASN A 436 7.32 -5.42 2.74
N LEU A 437 7.01 -4.14 2.67
CA LEU A 437 5.65 -3.68 2.39
C LEU A 437 5.30 -3.82 0.90
N ALA A 438 6.27 -3.58 0.01
CA ALA A 438 6.12 -3.85 -1.43
C ALA A 438 5.79 -5.34 -1.69
N ALA A 439 6.43 -6.27 -0.95
CA ALA A 439 6.11 -7.70 -1.03
C ALA A 439 4.65 -8.01 -0.64
N HIS A 440 4.11 -7.34 0.38
CA HIS A 440 2.70 -7.48 0.76
C HIS A 440 1.76 -6.94 -0.32
N HIS A 441 2.07 -5.77 -0.91
CA HIS A 441 1.28 -5.22 -2.03
C HIS A 441 1.29 -6.17 -3.24
N HIS A 442 2.44 -6.72 -3.59
CA HIS A 442 2.55 -7.73 -4.64
C HIS A 442 1.70 -8.97 -4.33
N ALA A 443 1.73 -9.48 -3.10
CA ALA A 443 0.92 -10.64 -2.71
C ALA A 443 -0.60 -10.36 -2.79
N ILE A 444 -1.03 -9.14 -2.45
CA ILE A 444 -2.43 -8.70 -2.61
C ILE A 444 -2.80 -8.61 -4.10
N LEU A 445 -1.93 -8.04 -4.94
CA LEU A 445 -2.12 -7.95 -6.40
C LEU A 445 -2.22 -9.33 -7.04
N ALA A 446 -1.38 -10.29 -6.61
CA ALA A 446 -1.48 -11.68 -7.04
C ALA A 446 -2.84 -12.30 -6.72
N LEU A 447 -3.37 -12.04 -5.50
CA LEU A 447 -4.70 -12.53 -5.10
C LEU A 447 -5.82 -11.88 -5.91
N VAL A 448 -5.75 -10.59 -6.20
CA VAL A 448 -6.71 -9.90 -7.06
C VAL A 448 -6.68 -10.50 -8.48
N ALA A 449 -5.49 -10.63 -9.07
CA ALA A 449 -5.31 -11.22 -10.39
C ALA A 449 -5.83 -12.66 -10.47
N SER A 450 -5.75 -13.44 -9.38
CA SER A 450 -6.29 -14.81 -9.32
C SER A 450 -7.83 -14.87 -9.40
N VAL A 451 -8.50 -13.79 -9.01
CA VAL A 451 -9.96 -13.65 -9.19
C VAL A 451 -10.29 -13.24 -10.61
N GLU A 452 -9.55 -12.27 -11.15
CA GLU A 452 -9.78 -11.72 -12.49
C GLU A 452 -9.41 -12.70 -13.61
N GLY A 453 -8.59 -13.71 -13.33
CA GLY A 453 -8.27 -14.80 -14.25
C GLY A 453 -6.97 -14.61 -15.05
N SER A 454 -6.13 -13.62 -14.69
CA SER A 454 -4.82 -13.44 -15.31
C SER A 454 -3.76 -14.31 -14.62
N SER A 455 -3.50 -15.49 -15.17
CA SER A 455 -2.46 -16.40 -14.64
C SER A 455 -1.04 -15.83 -14.76
N GLU A 456 -0.76 -15.01 -15.76
CA GLU A 456 0.51 -14.33 -15.95
C GLU A 456 0.76 -13.29 -14.85
N ALA A 457 -0.20 -12.41 -14.60
CA ALA A 457 -0.11 -11.42 -13.51
C ALA A 457 0.01 -12.08 -12.13
N VAL A 458 -0.69 -13.21 -11.90
CA VAL A 458 -0.51 -14.01 -10.68
C VAL A 458 0.92 -14.51 -10.55
N ALA A 459 1.49 -15.05 -11.62
CA ALA A 459 2.86 -15.59 -11.60
C ALA A 459 3.89 -14.48 -11.35
N GLU A 460 3.75 -13.33 -12.01
CA GLU A 460 4.61 -12.16 -11.86
C GLU A 460 4.59 -11.60 -10.44
N HIS A 461 3.40 -11.23 -9.96
CA HIS A 461 3.25 -10.63 -8.64
C HIS A 461 3.59 -11.61 -7.51
N ALA A 462 3.21 -12.89 -7.62
CA ALA A 462 3.58 -13.88 -6.61
C ALA A 462 5.11 -14.08 -6.57
N ALA A 463 5.79 -14.14 -7.72
CA ALA A 463 7.25 -14.24 -7.75
C ALA A 463 7.92 -12.99 -7.17
N ALA A 464 7.39 -11.79 -7.44
CA ALA A 464 7.90 -10.55 -6.86
C ALA A 464 7.77 -10.53 -5.33
N ALA A 465 6.62 -10.96 -4.80
CA ALA A 465 6.41 -11.10 -3.35
C ALA A 465 7.39 -12.11 -2.72
N GLU A 466 7.55 -13.27 -3.34
CA GLU A 466 8.39 -14.36 -2.83
C GLU A 466 9.88 -14.02 -2.81
N ARG A 467 10.37 -13.23 -3.78
CA ARG A 467 11.78 -12.79 -3.81
C ARG A 467 12.21 -12.03 -2.57
N VAL A 468 11.31 -11.25 -1.99
CA VAL A 468 11.56 -10.50 -0.74
C VAL A 468 11.13 -11.33 0.47
N ALA A 469 9.98 -12.00 0.38
CA ALA A 469 9.42 -12.72 1.52
C ALA A 469 10.31 -13.88 2.02
N ALA A 470 10.99 -14.59 1.13
CA ALA A 470 11.83 -15.72 1.51
C ALA A 470 13.06 -15.31 2.34
N PRO A 471 13.93 -14.37 1.89
CA PRO A 471 15.09 -13.93 2.68
C PRO A 471 14.72 -13.12 3.91
N HIS A 472 13.60 -12.38 3.88
CA HIS A 472 13.20 -11.52 5.00
C HIS A 472 12.25 -12.21 5.99
N GLY A 473 11.83 -13.46 5.74
CA GLY A 473 10.98 -14.23 6.65
C GLY A 473 9.52 -13.74 6.72
N LEU A 474 8.98 -13.15 5.63
CA LEU A 474 7.63 -12.60 5.57
C LEU A 474 6.59 -13.70 5.31
N ALA A 475 6.28 -14.51 6.31
CA ALA A 475 5.35 -15.64 6.18
C ALA A 475 3.95 -15.22 5.72
N GLN A 476 3.49 -14.03 6.10
CA GLN A 476 2.21 -13.51 5.66
C GLN A 476 2.17 -13.29 4.14
N ALA A 477 3.13 -12.57 3.58
CA ALA A 477 3.22 -12.31 2.14
C ALA A 477 3.42 -13.60 1.34
N ALA A 478 4.28 -14.50 1.82
CA ALA A 478 4.51 -15.81 1.20
C ALA A 478 3.23 -16.66 1.16
N THR A 479 2.46 -16.69 2.26
CA THR A 479 1.19 -17.44 2.33
C THR A 479 0.16 -16.88 1.36
N LEU A 480 0.02 -15.54 1.26
CA LEU A 480 -0.89 -14.88 0.32
C LEU A 480 -0.50 -15.19 -1.14
N ALA A 481 0.79 -15.15 -1.46
CA ALA A 481 1.30 -15.43 -2.81
C ALA A 481 1.02 -16.89 -3.23
N GLN A 482 1.28 -17.86 -2.35
CA GLN A 482 1.00 -19.27 -2.62
C GLN A 482 -0.51 -19.53 -2.73
N TRP A 483 -1.33 -18.88 -1.91
CA TRP A 483 -2.79 -18.96 -2.03
C TRP A 483 -3.28 -18.38 -3.36
N ALA A 484 -2.71 -17.26 -3.83
CA ALA A 484 -3.03 -16.67 -5.13
C ALA A 484 -2.75 -17.65 -6.29
N ARG A 485 -1.57 -18.29 -6.29
CA ARG A 485 -1.22 -19.32 -7.29
C ARG A 485 -2.21 -20.49 -7.27
N ALA A 486 -2.52 -21.01 -6.08
CA ALA A 486 -3.48 -22.10 -5.95
C ALA A 486 -4.90 -21.71 -6.38
N ARG A 487 -5.32 -20.47 -6.12
CA ARG A 487 -6.62 -19.96 -6.59
C ARG A 487 -6.67 -19.83 -8.11
N ALA A 488 -5.56 -19.44 -8.76
CA ALA A 488 -5.44 -19.45 -10.22
C ALA A 488 -5.47 -20.88 -10.78
N ASP A 489 -4.84 -21.84 -10.09
CA ASP A 489 -4.93 -23.27 -10.46
C ASP A 489 -6.37 -23.77 -10.39
N LEU A 490 -7.13 -23.42 -9.33
CA LEU A 490 -8.56 -23.72 -9.23
C LEU A 490 -9.37 -23.08 -10.33
N ALA A 491 -9.13 -21.80 -10.66
CA ALA A 491 -9.80 -21.10 -11.76
C ALA A 491 -9.51 -21.76 -13.11
N GLY A 492 -8.33 -22.37 -13.28
CA GLY A 492 -7.95 -23.16 -14.45
C GLY A 492 -8.39 -24.62 -14.41
N GLY A 493 -9.10 -25.06 -13.35
CA GLY A 493 -9.53 -26.48 -13.18
C GLY A 493 -8.40 -27.44 -12.79
N ARG A 494 -7.22 -26.95 -12.44
CA ARG A 494 -6.04 -27.74 -12.04
C ARG A 494 -6.10 -28.06 -10.54
N LEU A 495 -7.00 -28.99 -10.18
CA LEU A 495 -7.26 -29.33 -8.77
C LEU A 495 -6.05 -29.99 -8.08
N ALA A 496 -5.28 -30.82 -8.79
CA ALA A 496 -4.13 -31.50 -8.22
C ALA A 496 -3.01 -30.52 -7.85
N GLU A 497 -2.72 -29.55 -8.71
CA GLU A 497 -1.73 -28.48 -8.48
C GLU A 497 -2.16 -27.60 -7.32
N ALA A 498 -3.44 -27.20 -7.27
CA ALA A 498 -3.99 -26.43 -6.16
C ALA A 498 -3.89 -27.18 -4.82
N ALA A 499 -4.22 -28.46 -4.79
CA ALA A 499 -4.10 -29.30 -3.60
C ALA A 499 -2.65 -29.45 -3.15
N ALA A 500 -1.71 -29.68 -4.10
CA ALA A 500 -0.28 -29.80 -3.81
C ALA A 500 0.31 -28.50 -3.22
N ARG A 501 -0.15 -27.32 -3.66
CA ARG A 501 0.28 -26.02 -3.10
C ARG A 501 -0.32 -25.76 -1.71
N LEU A 502 -1.61 -25.98 -1.57
CA LEU A 502 -2.33 -25.62 -0.34
C LEU A 502 -2.15 -26.62 0.79
N GLY A 503 -1.97 -27.90 0.48
CA GLY A 503 -1.79 -28.95 1.51
C GLY A 503 -0.72 -28.63 2.54
N PRO A 504 0.52 -28.27 2.13
CA PRO A 504 1.56 -27.85 3.08
C PRO A 504 1.24 -26.58 3.86
N LEU A 505 0.48 -25.63 3.28
CA LEU A 505 0.14 -24.37 3.94
C LEU A 505 -0.91 -24.57 5.06
N VAL A 506 -1.92 -25.40 4.81
CA VAL A 506 -3.03 -25.59 5.76
C VAL A 506 -2.79 -26.75 6.73
N GLY A 507 -1.98 -27.73 6.33
CA GLY A 507 -1.63 -28.89 7.14
C GLY A 507 -0.63 -28.60 8.25
N ALA A 508 -0.31 -29.62 9.03
CA ALA A 508 0.77 -29.57 10.02
C ALA A 508 2.13 -29.73 9.33
N GLY A 509 3.18 -29.12 9.89
CA GLY A 509 4.55 -29.30 9.41
C GLY A 509 5.33 -28.00 9.19
N PRO A 510 6.58 -28.08 8.74
CA PRO A 510 7.51 -26.94 8.67
C PRO A 510 7.15 -25.91 7.59
N ARG A 511 6.33 -26.27 6.62
CA ARG A 511 5.85 -25.38 5.54
C ARG A 511 4.44 -24.85 5.80
N ARG A 512 4.00 -24.90 7.04
CA ARG A 512 2.72 -24.37 7.45
C ARG A 512 2.69 -22.85 7.23
N GLY A 513 1.63 -22.37 6.60
CA GLY A 513 1.48 -20.95 6.30
C GLY A 513 1.20 -20.09 7.54
N HIS A 514 1.19 -18.79 7.36
CA HIS A 514 0.91 -17.80 8.40
C HIS A 514 -0.39 -18.15 9.16
N PHE A 515 -0.34 -18.14 10.49
CA PHE A 515 -1.40 -18.69 11.35
C PHE A 515 -2.80 -18.12 11.10
N ALA A 516 -2.93 -16.84 10.74
CA ALA A 516 -4.21 -16.19 10.44
C ALA A 516 -4.59 -16.34 8.95
N VAL A 517 -3.66 -16.12 8.03
CA VAL A 517 -3.93 -16.08 6.58
C VAL A 517 -4.26 -17.44 6.01
N ARG A 518 -3.57 -18.51 6.46
CA ARG A 518 -3.83 -19.87 5.98
C ARG A 518 -5.29 -20.33 6.20
N MET A 519 -5.97 -19.79 7.22
CA MET A 519 -7.38 -20.10 7.46
C MET A 519 -8.27 -19.65 6.29
N LEU A 520 -7.96 -18.52 5.69
CA LEU A 520 -8.68 -18.01 4.52
C LEU A 520 -8.48 -18.87 3.27
N ALA A 521 -7.39 -19.63 3.21
CA ALA A 521 -7.09 -20.54 2.11
C ALA A 521 -7.74 -21.92 2.26
N VAL A 522 -8.21 -22.30 3.46
CA VAL A 522 -8.81 -23.62 3.73
C VAL A 522 -9.98 -23.96 2.80
N PRO A 523 -10.93 -23.06 2.51
CA PRO A 523 -12.03 -23.39 1.58
C PRO A 523 -11.54 -23.74 0.16
N CYS A 524 -10.45 -23.11 -0.31
CA CYS A 524 -9.81 -23.45 -1.58
C CYS A 524 -9.14 -24.85 -1.52
N PHE A 525 -8.49 -25.15 -0.41
CA PHE A 525 -7.88 -26.47 -0.20
C PHE A 525 -8.93 -27.59 -0.17
N VAL A 526 -10.03 -27.38 0.56
CA VAL A 526 -11.12 -28.39 0.64
C VAL A 526 -11.71 -28.67 -0.72
N GLU A 527 -11.90 -27.64 -1.56
CA GLU A 527 -12.37 -27.80 -2.94
C GLU A 527 -11.40 -28.65 -3.76
N ALA A 528 -10.11 -28.30 -3.73
CA ALA A 528 -9.06 -29.04 -4.45
C ALA A 528 -8.90 -30.48 -3.95
N ALA A 529 -8.82 -30.67 -2.64
CA ALA A 529 -8.58 -31.96 -1.99
C ALA A 529 -9.74 -32.95 -2.17
N THR A 530 -10.98 -32.47 -2.11
CA THR A 530 -12.15 -33.33 -2.38
C THR A 530 -12.20 -33.77 -3.84
N GLY A 531 -11.79 -32.92 -4.78
CA GLY A 531 -11.71 -33.24 -6.21
C GLY A 531 -10.58 -34.21 -6.57
N THR A 532 -9.56 -34.35 -5.70
CA THR A 532 -8.39 -35.23 -5.90
C THR A 532 -8.35 -36.43 -4.95
N GLY A 533 -9.44 -36.72 -4.25
CA GLY A 533 -9.55 -37.89 -3.36
C GLY A 533 -8.86 -37.77 -1.99
N GLN A 534 -8.41 -36.56 -1.62
CA GLN A 534 -7.73 -36.27 -0.34
C GLN A 534 -8.74 -35.88 0.76
N ALA A 535 -9.84 -36.63 0.87
CA ALA A 535 -10.97 -36.29 1.74
C ALA A 535 -10.60 -36.20 3.23
N GLU A 536 -9.66 -37.03 3.72
CA GLU A 536 -9.26 -37.01 5.12
C GLU A 536 -8.49 -35.72 5.50
N ALA A 537 -7.54 -35.34 4.67
CA ALA A 537 -6.83 -34.05 4.84
C ALA A 537 -7.81 -32.87 4.79
N ALA A 538 -8.80 -32.91 3.90
CA ALA A 538 -9.84 -31.89 3.81
C ALA A 538 -10.73 -31.85 5.07
N ARG A 539 -11.08 -33.00 5.68
CA ARG A 539 -11.83 -33.07 6.96
C ARG A 539 -11.03 -32.44 8.11
N SER A 540 -9.74 -32.79 8.22
CA SER A 540 -8.86 -32.25 9.26
C SER A 540 -8.76 -30.71 9.15
N ALA A 541 -8.51 -30.18 7.94
CA ALA A 541 -8.46 -28.74 7.70
C ALA A 541 -9.81 -28.06 7.98
N THR A 542 -10.94 -28.71 7.63
CA THR A 542 -12.28 -28.17 7.90
C THR A 542 -12.58 -28.10 9.38
N ALA A 543 -12.11 -29.05 10.19
CA ALA A 543 -12.29 -29.05 11.65
C ALA A 543 -11.56 -27.85 12.29
N GLU A 544 -10.32 -27.58 11.89
CA GLU A 544 -9.58 -26.38 12.35
C GLU A 544 -10.26 -25.08 11.88
N PHE A 545 -10.70 -25.04 10.62
CA PHE A 545 -11.43 -23.90 10.08
C PHE A 545 -12.75 -23.65 10.80
N ALA A 546 -13.48 -24.71 11.20
CA ALA A 546 -14.72 -24.59 11.96
C ALA A 546 -14.50 -23.91 13.32
N HIS A 547 -13.42 -24.27 14.01
CA HIS A 547 -13.04 -23.63 15.27
C HIS A 547 -12.72 -22.13 15.05
N TRP A 548 -11.93 -21.81 14.02
CA TRP A 548 -11.59 -20.43 13.67
C TRP A 548 -12.83 -19.61 13.24
N ALA A 549 -13.71 -20.19 12.41
CA ALA A 549 -14.94 -19.53 11.96
C ALA A 549 -15.90 -19.19 13.11
N ALA A 550 -15.96 -20.06 14.14
CA ALA A 550 -16.77 -19.83 15.34
C ALA A 550 -16.31 -18.60 16.13
N GLN A 551 -15.06 -18.19 16.00
CA GLN A 551 -14.52 -16.98 16.64
C GLN A 551 -15.02 -15.68 15.98
N GLY A 552 -15.62 -15.73 14.77
CA GLY A 552 -16.19 -14.56 14.10
C GLY A 552 -15.17 -13.55 13.60
N ALA A 553 -13.93 -13.98 13.30
CA ALA A 553 -12.87 -13.14 12.75
C ALA A 553 -13.08 -12.79 11.25
N ASP A 554 -13.94 -13.53 10.56
CA ASP A 554 -14.31 -13.25 9.18
C ASP A 554 -15.83 -13.45 8.98
N PRO A 555 -16.57 -12.43 8.52
CA PRO A 555 -18.01 -12.54 8.34
C PRO A 555 -18.43 -13.54 7.25
N GLN A 556 -17.54 -13.89 6.29
CA GLN A 556 -17.80 -14.87 5.25
C GLN A 556 -17.51 -16.33 5.69
N ALA A 557 -16.75 -16.52 6.76
CA ALA A 557 -16.32 -17.83 7.20
C ALA A 557 -17.47 -18.81 7.50
N PRO A 558 -18.61 -18.43 8.10
CA PRO A 558 -19.73 -19.33 8.30
C PRO A 558 -20.32 -19.91 7.02
N ALA A 559 -20.44 -19.08 5.96
CA ALA A 559 -20.92 -19.50 4.65
C ALA A 559 -19.91 -20.45 3.95
N GLN A 560 -18.64 -20.10 4.00
CA GLN A 560 -17.56 -20.92 3.43
C GLN A 560 -17.42 -22.26 4.17
N LEU A 561 -17.61 -22.28 5.49
CA LEU A 561 -17.61 -23.52 6.28
C LEU A 561 -18.76 -24.44 5.88
N ALA A 562 -19.97 -23.91 5.68
CA ALA A 562 -21.11 -24.70 5.19
C ALA A 562 -20.81 -25.28 3.79
N ARG A 563 -20.16 -24.53 2.90
CA ARG A 563 -19.68 -25.01 1.60
C ARG A 563 -18.65 -26.14 1.75
N CYS A 564 -17.68 -26.00 2.63
CA CYS A 564 -16.68 -27.04 2.91
C CYS A 564 -17.35 -28.34 3.40
N ARG A 565 -18.28 -28.22 4.33
CA ARG A 565 -19.07 -29.36 4.83
C ARG A 565 -19.89 -30.00 3.71
N ALA A 566 -20.51 -29.21 2.84
CA ALA A 566 -21.23 -29.73 1.68
C ALA A 566 -20.34 -30.57 0.77
N LEU A 567 -19.11 -30.14 0.50
CA LEU A 567 -18.16 -30.87 -0.33
C LEU A 567 -17.73 -32.21 0.31
N LEU A 568 -17.72 -32.29 1.62
CA LEU A 568 -17.28 -33.48 2.39
C LEU A 568 -18.42 -34.45 2.78
N SER A 569 -19.68 -33.99 2.71
CA SER A 569 -20.84 -34.77 3.13
C SER A 569 -21.33 -35.76 2.06
N GLY A 570 -22.15 -36.72 2.49
CA GLY A 570 -22.90 -37.58 1.60
C GLY A 570 -23.98 -36.88 0.78
N PRO A 571 -24.53 -37.55 -0.23
CA PRO A 571 -25.51 -36.93 -1.14
C PRO A 571 -26.77 -36.38 -0.47
N GLU A 572 -27.21 -36.99 0.63
CA GLU A 572 -28.44 -36.66 1.36
C GLU A 572 -28.33 -35.29 2.08
N GLU A 573 -27.19 -35.02 2.71
CA GLU A 573 -26.97 -33.80 3.46
C GLU A 573 -26.42 -32.65 2.61
N ARG A 574 -25.76 -32.96 1.50
CA ARG A 574 -25.02 -32.02 0.66
C ARG A 574 -25.87 -30.87 0.17
N GLU A 575 -27.09 -31.16 -0.27
CA GLU A 575 -28.00 -30.16 -0.80
C GLU A 575 -28.43 -29.15 0.28
N ALA A 576 -28.78 -29.64 1.46
CA ALA A 576 -29.14 -28.80 2.59
C ALA A 576 -27.96 -27.89 3.02
N LEU A 577 -26.74 -28.43 3.00
CA LEU A 577 -25.53 -27.67 3.34
C LEU A 577 -25.19 -26.61 2.30
N PHE A 578 -25.36 -26.87 0.99
CA PHE A 578 -25.23 -25.84 -0.05
C PHE A 578 -26.27 -24.73 0.09
N THR A 579 -27.53 -25.11 0.40
CA THR A 579 -28.60 -24.13 0.65
C THR A 579 -28.29 -23.28 1.88
N THR A 580 -27.80 -23.88 2.95
CA THR A 580 -27.33 -23.18 4.14
C THR A 580 -26.17 -22.24 3.82
N ALA A 581 -25.20 -22.66 3.00
CA ALA A 581 -24.09 -21.81 2.58
C ALA A 581 -24.57 -20.57 1.82
N LEU A 582 -25.52 -20.74 0.90
CA LEU A 582 -26.10 -19.63 0.15
C LEU A 582 -26.88 -18.67 1.05
N ALA A 583 -27.70 -19.16 1.96
CA ALA A 583 -28.41 -18.34 2.94
C ALA A 583 -27.45 -17.50 3.80
N ARG A 584 -26.32 -18.09 4.23
CA ARG A 584 -25.28 -17.38 4.97
C ARG A 584 -24.53 -16.34 4.11
N HIS A 585 -24.34 -16.60 2.80
CA HIS A 585 -23.80 -15.58 1.89
C HIS A 585 -24.75 -14.39 1.70
N ASP A 586 -26.06 -14.58 1.79
CA ASP A 586 -27.04 -13.50 1.70
C ASP A 586 -27.02 -12.56 2.93
N GLU A 587 -26.46 -13.01 4.08
CA GLU A 587 -26.29 -12.20 5.29
C GLU A 587 -25.08 -11.24 5.21
N VAL A 588 -24.16 -11.44 4.22
CA VAL A 588 -22.90 -10.71 4.11
C VAL A 588 -22.68 -10.19 2.68
N THR A 589 -21.85 -9.17 2.55
CA THR A 589 -21.43 -8.68 1.22
C THR A 589 -20.30 -9.54 0.65
N GLY A 590 -20.33 -9.83 -0.65
CA GLY A 590 -19.25 -10.55 -1.34
C GLY A 590 -19.75 -11.51 -2.41
N ASP A 591 -20.06 -10.99 -3.59
CA ASP A 591 -20.61 -11.75 -4.72
C ASP A 591 -19.70 -12.88 -5.20
N PHE A 592 -18.37 -12.74 -5.08
CA PHE A 592 -17.42 -13.72 -5.58
C PHE A 592 -17.52 -15.08 -4.86
N GLU A 593 -17.49 -15.10 -3.53
CA GLU A 593 -17.57 -16.35 -2.77
C GLU A 593 -18.97 -17.00 -2.85
N ARG A 594 -20.02 -16.17 -2.95
CA ARG A 594 -21.36 -16.64 -3.26
C ARG A 594 -21.43 -17.31 -4.64
N GLY A 595 -20.86 -16.69 -5.67
CA GLY A 595 -20.75 -17.25 -7.02
C GLY A 595 -19.98 -18.58 -7.04
N ARG A 596 -18.90 -18.72 -6.27
CA ARG A 596 -18.17 -19.99 -6.13
C ARG A 596 -19.05 -21.08 -5.51
N THR A 597 -19.83 -20.75 -4.49
CA THR A 597 -20.77 -21.71 -3.88
C THR A 597 -21.83 -22.15 -4.88
N GLN A 598 -22.39 -21.22 -5.66
CA GLN A 598 -23.35 -21.51 -6.71
C GLN A 598 -22.77 -22.39 -7.83
N LEU A 599 -21.52 -22.12 -8.25
CA LEU A 599 -20.81 -22.91 -9.26
C LEU A 599 -20.64 -24.37 -8.79
N LEU A 600 -20.14 -24.58 -7.57
CA LEU A 600 -19.93 -25.92 -7.00
C LEU A 600 -21.24 -26.67 -6.81
N TYR A 601 -22.28 -25.99 -6.36
CA TYR A 601 -23.61 -26.56 -6.21
C TYR A 601 -24.23 -26.94 -7.56
N GLY A 602 -24.16 -26.04 -8.54
CA GLY A 602 -24.66 -26.30 -9.89
C GLY A 602 -23.92 -27.47 -10.57
N ALA A 603 -22.60 -27.53 -10.45
CA ALA A 603 -21.80 -28.66 -10.94
C ALA A 603 -22.17 -29.97 -10.27
N TRP A 604 -22.48 -29.98 -8.97
CA TRP A 604 -22.96 -31.15 -8.26
C TRP A 604 -24.36 -31.58 -8.75
N LEU A 605 -25.31 -30.67 -8.89
CA LEU A 605 -26.66 -30.95 -9.44
C LEU A 605 -26.57 -31.56 -10.84
N ARG A 606 -25.71 -31.03 -11.73
CA ARG A 606 -25.48 -31.60 -13.06
C ARG A 606 -25.02 -33.06 -12.98
N ARG A 607 -24.03 -33.36 -12.10
CA ARG A 607 -23.55 -34.74 -11.90
C ARG A 607 -24.63 -35.66 -11.34
N ARG A 608 -25.62 -35.11 -10.62
CA ARG A 608 -26.79 -35.83 -10.14
C ARG A 608 -27.91 -35.94 -11.17
N ARG A 609 -27.65 -35.56 -12.45
CA ARG A 609 -28.62 -35.58 -13.57
C ARG A 609 -29.85 -34.69 -13.33
N ARG A 610 -29.69 -33.58 -12.58
CA ARG A 610 -30.72 -32.54 -12.39
C ARG A 610 -30.35 -31.26 -13.18
N PRO A 611 -30.33 -31.30 -14.55
CA PRO A 611 -29.79 -30.19 -15.37
C PRO A 611 -30.63 -28.92 -15.27
N GLY A 612 -31.97 -29.04 -15.07
CA GLY A 612 -32.85 -27.87 -14.94
C GLY A 612 -32.48 -27.00 -13.75
N GLU A 613 -32.26 -27.58 -12.57
CA GLU A 613 -31.87 -26.87 -11.34
C GLU A 613 -30.41 -26.41 -11.40
N ALA A 614 -29.53 -27.23 -11.99
CA ALA A 614 -28.14 -26.87 -12.21
C ALA A 614 -28.01 -25.56 -13.01
N ARG A 615 -28.80 -25.40 -14.09
CA ARG A 615 -28.77 -24.17 -14.92
C ARG A 615 -29.07 -22.90 -14.14
N GLY A 616 -30.06 -22.94 -13.23
CA GLY A 616 -30.39 -21.80 -12.37
C GLY A 616 -29.16 -21.34 -11.55
N ARG A 617 -28.54 -22.30 -10.83
CA ARG A 617 -27.37 -22.02 -9.98
C ARG A 617 -26.15 -21.56 -10.79
N LEU A 618 -25.91 -22.18 -11.95
CA LEU A 618 -24.77 -21.84 -12.79
C LEU A 618 -24.92 -20.46 -13.48
N ARG A 619 -26.16 -20.05 -13.84
CA ARG A 619 -26.43 -18.70 -14.35
C ARG A 619 -26.22 -17.66 -13.25
N ASP A 620 -26.71 -17.91 -12.04
CA ASP A 620 -26.47 -17.01 -10.91
C ASP A 620 -24.97 -16.86 -10.63
N ALA A 621 -24.20 -17.96 -10.68
CA ALA A 621 -22.75 -17.93 -10.54
C ALA A 621 -22.10 -17.08 -11.65
N LEU A 622 -22.50 -17.28 -12.90
CA LEU A 622 -21.98 -16.54 -14.05
C LEU A 622 -22.20 -15.03 -13.90
N VAL A 623 -23.42 -14.62 -13.53
CA VAL A 623 -23.76 -13.20 -13.30
C VAL A 623 -22.89 -12.60 -12.17
N SER A 624 -22.69 -13.35 -11.08
CA SER A 624 -21.83 -12.89 -9.97
C SER A 624 -20.37 -12.71 -10.42
N PHE A 625 -19.84 -13.63 -11.21
CA PHE A 625 -18.47 -13.56 -11.70
C PHE A 625 -18.28 -12.46 -12.75
N GLU A 626 -19.20 -12.29 -13.68
CA GLU A 626 -19.15 -11.22 -14.71
C GLU A 626 -19.21 -9.84 -14.06
N ARG A 627 -20.13 -9.65 -13.10
CA ARG A 627 -20.23 -8.41 -12.32
C ARG A 627 -18.92 -8.09 -11.55
N GLY A 628 -18.28 -9.12 -11.02
CA GLY A 628 -17.03 -9.01 -10.25
C GLY A 628 -15.76 -9.02 -11.11
N GLY A 629 -15.86 -9.10 -12.44
CA GLY A 629 -14.71 -9.18 -13.36
C GLY A 629 -13.90 -10.49 -13.21
N ALA A 630 -14.51 -11.55 -12.66
CA ALA A 630 -13.86 -12.83 -12.39
C ALA A 630 -13.88 -13.75 -13.64
N LEU A 631 -13.11 -13.40 -14.67
CA LEU A 631 -13.20 -13.97 -16.01
C LEU A 631 -12.90 -15.49 -16.05
N GLY A 632 -11.90 -15.95 -15.33
CA GLY A 632 -11.55 -17.39 -15.25
C GLY A 632 -12.67 -18.22 -14.64
N TRP A 633 -13.31 -17.71 -13.58
CA TRP A 633 -14.44 -18.35 -12.92
C TRP A 633 -15.72 -18.30 -13.74
N ALA A 634 -15.94 -17.20 -14.46
CA ALA A 634 -17.04 -17.08 -15.44
C ALA A 634 -16.88 -18.11 -16.56
N ALA A 635 -15.67 -18.35 -17.05
CA ALA A 635 -15.40 -19.38 -18.06
C ALA A 635 -15.73 -20.79 -17.54
N GLN A 636 -15.42 -21.11 -16.28
CA GLN A 636 -15.85 -22.38 -15.67
C GLN A 636 -17.36 -22.48 -15.58
N ALA A 637 -18.06 -21.45 -15.13
CA ALA A 637 -19.52 -21.45 -15.05
C ALA A 637 -20.17 -21.66 -16.43
N ARG A 638 -19.63 -21.00 -17.48
CA ARG A 638 -20.07 -21.23 -18.87
C ARG A 638 -19.79 -22.66 -19.36
N ALA A 639 -18.64 -23.25 -18.99
CA ALA A 639 -18.31 -24.63 -19.33
C ALA A 639 -19.29 -25.62 -18.68
N GLU A 640 -19.60 -25.43 -17.39
CA GLU A 640 -20.60 -26.24 -16.67
C GLU A 640 -22.02 -26.06 -17.25
N LEU A 641 -22.42 -24.84 -17.64
CA LEU A 641 -23.68 -24.58 -18.33
C LEU A 641 -23.79 -25.34 -19.68
N ARG A 642 -22.73 -25.25 -20.51
CA ARG A 642 -22.69 -26.01 -21.78
C ARG A 642 -22.81 -27.51 -21.51
N ALA A 643 -22.21 -28.02 -20.45
CA ALA A 643 -22.30 -29.42 -20.08
C ALA A 643 -23.72 -29.86 -19.60
N THR A 644 -24.60 -28.92 -19.24
CA THR A 644 -26.02 -29.19 -18.97
C THR A 644 -26.90 -29.26 -20.25
N GLY A 645 -26.30 -29.04 -21.43
CA GLY A 645 -27.04 -28.86 -22.69
C GLY A 645 -27.66 -27.47 -22.84
N ASP A 646 -27.30 -26.52 -21.98
CA ASP A 646 -27.62 -25.10 -22.11
C ASP A 646 -26.65 -24.47 -23.10
N ALA A 647 -27.02 -24.48 -24.38
CA ALA A 647 -26.37 -23.60 -25.34
C ALA A 647 -26.87 -22.17 -25.06
N GLY A 648 -26.29 -21.53 -24.04
CA GLY A 648 -26.48 -20.09 -23.83
C GLY A 648 -26.19 -19.34 -25.14
N PRO A 649 -26.60 -18.07 -25.28
CA PRO A 649 -26.20 -17.29 -26.42
C PRO A 649 -24.68 -17.31 -26.49
N CYS A 650 -24.15 -18.07 -27.44
CA CYS A 650 -22.77 -17.95 -27.84
C CYS A 650 -22.68 -16.52 -28.38
N GLU A 651 -22.01 -15.60 -27.67
CA GLU A 651 -21.53 -14.42 -28.38
C GLU A 651 -20.54 -14.92 -29.41
N PRO A 652 -20.85 -14.75 -30.67
CA PRO A 652 -20.04 -15.30 -31.73
C PRO A 652 -18.92 -14.34 -32.08
N ASP A 653 -17.69 -14.70 -31.73
CA ASP A 653 -16.55 -14.16 -32.44
C ASP A 653 -16.48 -14.82 -33.80
N GLY A 654 -17.05 -14.16 -34.82
CA GLY A 654 -16.88 -14.54 -36.21
C GLY A 654 -18.16 -15.09 -36.93
N PRO A 655 -18.07 -15.18 -38.21
CA PRO A 655 -19.20 -15.53 -39.07
C PRO A 655 -19.71 -17.00 -38.96
N LEU A 656 -19.02 -17.87 -38.21
CA LEU A 656 -19.41 -19.27 -37.90
C LEU A 656 -20.27 -19.43 -36.64
N ALA A 657 -20.48 -18.38 -35.94
CA ALA A 657 -21.13 -18.34 -34.63
C ALA A 657 -22.65 -18.57 -34.66
N VAL A 658 -23.23 -18.48 -35.82
CA VAL A 658 -24.66 -18.80 -36.06
C VAL A 658 -24.93 -20.30 -35.92
N LEU A 659 -23.89 -21.15 -35.94
CA LEU A 659 -24.01 -22.60 -35.90
C LEU A 659 -23.94 -23.16 -34.49
N THR A 660 -24.80 -24.13 -34.15
CA THR A 660 -24.64 -24.89 -32.92
C THR A 660 -23.32 -25.66 -32.92
N PRO A 661 -22.74 -26.03 -31.75
CA PRO A 661 -21.50 -26.79 -31.68
C PRO A 661 -21.48 -28.09 -32.48
N GLN A 662 -22.63 -28.75 -32.60
CA GLN A 662 -22.76 -29.95 -33.44
C GLN A 662 -22.85 -29.64 -34.93
N GLN A 663 -23.56 -28.58 -35.31
CA GLN A 663 -23.58 -28.06 -36.66
C GLN A 663 -22.21 -27.59 -37.12
N LEU A 664 -21.47 -26.91 -36.27
CA LEU A 664 -20.09 -26.45 -36.53
C LEU A 664 -19.14 -27.64 -36.78
N ARG A 665 -19.20 -28.68 -35.95
CA ARG A 665 -18.40 -29.88 -36.15
C ARG A 665 -18.73 -30.58 -37.48
N ILE A 666 -20.01 -30.69 -37.79
CA ILE A 666 -20.45 -31.26 -39.06
C ILE A 666 -19.99 -30.38 -40.25
N ALA A 667 -20.12 -29.05 -40.14
CA ALA A 667 -19.71 -28.11 -41.18
C ALA A 667 -18.18 -28.18 -41.41
N ARG A 668 -17.35 -28.31 -40.37
CA ARG A 668 -15.90 -28.52 -40.50
C ARG A 668 -15.52 -29.82 -41.17
N CYS A 669 -16.10 -30.95 -40.75
CA CYS A 669 -15.86 -32.22 -41.41
C CYS A 669 -16.25 -32.20 -42.89
N VAL A 670 -17.33 -31.48 -43.21
CA VAL A 670 -17.77 -31.33 -44.61
C VAL A 670 -16.86 -30.39 -45.40
N ALA A 671 -16.30 -29.34 -44.75
CA ALA A 671 -15.32 -28.46 -45.36
C ALA A 671 -13.99 -29.19 -45.68
N GLU A 672 -13.61 -30.15 -44.83
CA GLU A 672 -12.49 -31.07 -45.05
C GLU A 672 -12.73 -32.10 -46.18
N GLY A 673 -13.91 -32.08 -46.79
CA GLY A 673 -14.26 -32.96 -47.91
C GLY A 673 -14.92 -34.29 -47.53
N ALA A 674 -15.19 -34.55 -46.23
CA ALA A 674 -15.74 -35.81 -45.76
C ALA A 674 -17.21 -36.00 -46.23
N THR A 675 -17.58 -37.15 -46.74
CA THR A 675 -18.96 -37.53 -47.11
C THR A 675 -19.88 -37.63 -45.89
N ASN A 676 -21.22 -37.56 -46.06
CA ASN A 676 -22.15 -37.69 -44.95
C ASN A 676 -22.00 -38.99 -44.18
N ARG A 677 -21.54 -40.04 -44.83
CA ARG A 677 -21.28 -41.35 -44.24
C ARG A 677 -20.03 -41.35 -43.37
N GLU A 678 -18.98 -40.68 -43.81
CA GLU A 678 -17.74 -40.47 -43.04
C GLU A 678 -17.94 -39.54 -41.88
N VAL A 679 -18.68 -38.44 -42.04
CA VAL A 679 -19.07 -37.55 -40.96
C VAL A 679 -19.88 -38.30 -39.91
N ALA A 680 -20.84 -39.15 -40.34
CA ALA A 680 -21.64 -39.97 -39.43
C ALA A 680 -20.81 -40.93 -38.62
N LEU A 681 -19.81 -41.57 -39.22
CA LEU A 681 -18.84 -42.45 -38.58
C LEU A 681 -17.97 -41.69 -37.57
N ARG A 682 -17.37 -40.54 -37.96
CA ARG A 682 -16.49 -39.72 -37.14
C ARG A 682 -17.18 -39.16 -35.89
N LEU A 683 -18.46 -38.79 -36.03
CA LEU A 683 -19.22 -38.15 -34.95
C LEU A 683 -20.20 -39.11 -34.24
N SER A 684 -20.18 -40.40 -34.55
CA SER A 684 -21.04 -41.46 -33.96
C SER A 684 -22.53 -41.11 -34.04
N VAL A 685 -22.98 -40.61 -35.19
CA VAL A 685 -24.38 -40.28 -35.47
C VAL A 685 -24.88 -41.01 -36.73
N SER A 686 -26.19 -40.99 -37.03
CA SER A 686 -26.69 -41.57 -38.24
C SER A 686 -26.46 -40.65 -39.47
N PRO A 687 -26.27 -41.21 -40.70
CA PRO A 687 -26.15 -40.36 -41.89
C PRO A 687 -27.40 -39.45 -42.14
N ARG A 688 -28.57 -39.89 -41.68
CA ARG A 688 -29.81 -39.10 -41.73
C ARG A 688 -29.76 -37.91 -40.75
N THR A 689 -29.11 -38.07 -39.63
CA THR A 689 -28.86 -36.99 -38.64
C THR A 689 -27.91 -35.96 -39.24
N VAL A 690 -26.85 -36.39 -39.92
CA VAL A 690 -25.91 -35.50 -40.61
C VAL A 690 -26.61 -34.67 -41.67
N ASP A 691 -27.50 -35.32 -42.50
CA ASP A 691 -28.25 -34.67 -43.53
C ASP A 691 -29.27 -33.61 -42.99
N HIS A 692 -29.88 -33.93 -41.85
CA HIS A 692 -30.76 -32.99 -41.18
C HIS A 692 -29.96 -31.74 -40.66
N HIS A 693 -28.83 -31.96 -40.05
CA HIS A 693 -27.99 -30.85 -39.57
C HIS A 693 -27.41 -30.03 -40.71
N LEU A 694 -27.01 -30.63 -41.84
CA LEU A 694 -26.52 -29.90 -43.00
C LEU A 694 -27.58 -28.98 -43.63
N ARG A 695 -28.84 -29.42 -43.71
CA ARG A 695 -29.92 -28.53 -44.13
C ARG A 695 -30.06 -27.30 -43.25
N ASN A 696 -29.95 -27.48 -41.94
CA ASN A 696 -30.00 -26.38 -40.98
C ASN A 696 -28.75 -25.48 -41.08
N VAL A 697 -27.55 -26.04 -41.30
CA VAL A 697 -26.31 -25.29 -41.54
C VAL A 697 -26.42 -24.46 -42.81
N PHE A 698 -26.95 -25.04 -43.92
CA PHE A 698 -27.14 -24.31 -45.17
C PHE A 698 -28.11 -23.14 -45.02
N ALA A 699 -29.19 -23.35 -44.28
CA ALA A 699 -30.17 -22.31 -44.00
C ALA A 699 -29.59 -21.21 -43.12
N ALA A 700 -28.83 -21.57 -42.07
CA ALA A 700 -28.23 -20.62 -41.10
C ALA A 700 -27.14 -19.76 -41.75
N LEU A 701 -26.33 -20.32 -42.65
CA LEU A 701 -25.22 -19.61 -43.31
C LEU A 701 -25.62 -19.01 -44.68
N GLY A 702 -26.83 -19.23 -45.13
CA GLY A 702 -27.33 -18.74 -46.45
C GLY A 702 -26.61 -19.38 -47.66
N VAL A 703 -25.97 -20.55 -47.47
CA VAL A 703 -25.24 -21.28 -48.54
C VAL A 703 -26.13 -22.33 -49.16
N ARG A 704 -25.95 -22.58 -50.48
CA ARG A 704 -26.80 -23.46 -51.26
C ARG A 704 -26.15 -24.78 -51.65
N SER A 705 -24.84 -24.88 -51.45
CA SER A 705 -24.10 -26.07 -51.86
C SER A 705 -22.98 -26.42 -50.87
N ARG A 706 -22.52 -27.68 -50.89
CA ARG A 706 -21.42 -28.20 -50.12
C ARG A 706 -20.08 -27.47 -50.43
N VAL A 707 -19.90 -27.09 -51.69
CA VAL A 707 -18.72 -26.33 -52.13
C VAL A 707 -18.75 -24.90 -51.61
N GLU A 708 -19.94 -24.29 -51.58
CA GLU A 708 -20.10 -22.97 -50.92
C GLU A 708 -19.84 -23.03 -49.44
N LEU A 709 -20.29 -24.06 -48.73
CA LEU A 709 -20.04 -24.28 -47.34
C LEU A 709 -18.54 -24.41 -47.06
N SER A 710 -17.80 -25.20 -47.85
CA SER A 710 -16.34 -25.36 -47.69
C SER A 710 -15.63 -24.02 -47.88
N ARG A 711 -15.91 -23.27 -48.94
CA ARG A 711 -15.32 -21.95 -49.17
C ARG A 711 -15.69 -20.94 -48.07
N TRP A 712 -16.86 -21.05 -47.50
CA TRP A 712 -17.35 -20.17 -46.46
C TRP A 712 -16.66 -20.44 -45.12
N VAL A 713 -16.51 -21.72 -44.73
CA VAL A 713 -15.77 -22.14 -43.52
C VAL A 713 -14.30 -21.74 -43.62
N ASP A 714 -13.64 -22.03 -44.78
CA ASP A 714 -12.23 -21.65 -44.99
C ASP A 714 -11.99 -20.14 -44.90
N ARG A 715 -12.93 -19.32 -45.40
CA ARG A 715 -12.82 -17.85 -45.31
C ARG A 715 -13.02 -17.36 -43.89
N ALA A 716 -14.00 -17.93 -43.18
CA ALA A 716 -14.28 -17.57 -41.82
C ALA A 716 -13.13 -17.90 -40.85
N GLU A 717 -12.49 -19.07 -41.03
CA GLU A 717 -11.34 -19.49 -40.22
C GLU A 717 -10.06 -18.66 -40.51
N LYS A 718 -9.85 -18.25 -41.77
CA LYS A 718 -8.74 -17.33 -42.12
C LYS A 718 -8.91 -15.92 -41.53
N THR A 719 -10.18 -15.44 -41.42
CA THR A 719 -10.46 -14.12 -40.79
C THR A 719 -10.26 -14.13 -39.28
N THR A 720 -10.41 -15.31 -38.66
CA THR A 720 -10.18 -15.47 -37.21
C THR A 720 -8.69 -15.72 -36.86
N ALA A 721 -7.85 -16.07 -37.84
CA ALA A 721 -6.42 -16.36 -37.63
C ALA A 721 -5.50 -15.13 -37.81
N HIS A 722 -6.02 -13.97 -38.17
CA HIS A 722 -5.28 -12.70 -38.23
C HIS A 722 -6.06 -11.65 -37.41
N PRO A 723 -5.60 -11.35 -36.12
CA PRO A 723 -6.07 -10.19 -35.40
C PRO A 723 -5.47 -8.89 -35.95
#